data_1a1b73f3fc5a81a68a2943be4c2e55e5
#
_entry.id   1a1b73f3fc5a81a68a2943be4c2e55e5
#
_cell.length_a   1.000
_cell.length_b   1.000
_cell.length_c   1.000
_cell.angle_alpha   90.00
_cell.angle_beta   90.00
_cell.angle_gamma   90.00
#
_symmetry.space_group_name_H-M   'P 1'
#
loop_
_entity.id
_entity.type
_entity.pdbx_description
1 polymer ?
#
loop_
_entity_poly.entity_id
_entity_poly.type
_entity_poly.pdbx_seq_one_letter_code
_entity_poly.pdbx_strand_id
1 'polypeptide(L)'
;MKKLLLLFIWGTLCTSSALADEVYKPSPILGTAWNQKGNMNPIIPGYFADPTIRKFGDTYYIYATTDGTGNGYGPAQVWVSKDFVNWKNIVMNWPTTEVVWAPDVVQQPNGKFRYYYCEPCNINIGESDTPIGPWQNILGKADAVMVPDRYVHNVITLDPQLFRDDDASEYLYFTTWGIYKGFGCGVAKLKGGNFDLAALSDSLSKDARRWNENAPFPIAADEFFSEKRLIPNTELKDIFEAPFVFKRNGVYYFTYSSGSCHTDTYRVQYATSTTGPMGPFEYKGELLTTNKDETVHGPGHHSILEQDGRYFIVYHRHNNPKSVHGFNRQVCIDELKFDAEGNILPVVPTHNAQNVLSPLSLSERNIAYGAKVTASSYYDEWFKPEYATDDNNGTLWKAAKGNWDGAERHDEWLEIDLGKNMTFNEIWTQFEYATFFYQYKLETSRDGQSWELYADRTTNTTQGSPMIDKGNTKARYIRLTITDTQKNGHMPAVWNIKVWRQAPALPYPEATSQSGYPGMHQQDVKPAERDFTSSFIFFDASNVAAMTPHDNKPFDIQEVVCQKDNTGSSVPIMTFKANKPIRARVKDGKWAFFFNGSQRLTSKEALPKEYRYNAPYTIAAWVLSTKTKPVATVASLTSSQADLATTELRQGFDSASGLMNHNGSFESFGAPKEIKEGEGKWQLWIVTFDGWEEKAYLNGRLVHEQNNFLMIRPEGHITIGADGGGANCFMGYISSLLIMPKSMTQEDVTAYYEMTSQFDVPSLGDDDFEEVDPNSKFTRSPNMKPIFNKMKPFTLSAKTGHFNEDPLNNGGEVYRQVKGDFVVMATIDDVEGLKDHKITSYNDGGILVTDENGTYYQLGAFPLFNCGNMFTILSAEDRPQYPNYKGYELDRYLQFERRGNQLFARTSPDGKTWENMPGSPVEITVDTLSIGAYQSTYTDTPSWVRLRDYIIYQ
;
A
#
# COMPACT_ATOMS: atom_id res chain seq x y z
N MET A 1 10.10 -8.34 -3.55
CA MET A 1 10.72 -7.45 -4.53
C MET A 1 9.86 -6.25 -4.86
N LYS A 2 8.62 -6.40 -5.34
CA LYS A 2 7.64 -5.33 -5.51
C LYS A 2 7.40 -4.50 -4.24
N LYS A 3 7.39 -5.13 -3.05
CA LYS A 3 7.28 -4.46 -1.74
C LYS A 3 8.27 -3.32 -1.53
N LEU A 4 9.50 -3.48 -2.03
CA LEU A 4 10.55 -2.53 -1.70
C LEU A 4 10.41 -1.21 -2.46
N LEU A 5 9.89 -1.25 -3.68
CA LEU A 5 9.74 -0.07 -4.51
C LEU A 5 8.44 0.71 -4.21
N LEU A 6 7.36 0.02 -3.88
CA LEU A 6 6.18 0.63 -3.26
C LEU A 6 6.54 1.19 -1.88
N LEU A 7 7.34 0.48 -1.10
CA LEU A 7 7.94 0.97 0.12
C LEU A 7 8.70 2.29 -0.07
N PHE A 8 9.41 2.50 -1.18
CA PHE A 8 10.13 3.75 -1.43
C PHE A 8 9.23 4.97 -1.59
N ILE A 9 8.04 4.80 -2.11
CA ILE A 9 7.08 5.90 -2.22
C ILE A 9 6.27 6.03 -0.93
N TRP A 10 6.11 4.92 -0.23
CA TRP A 10 5.39 4.88 1.03
C TRP A 10 6.24 5.26 2.24
N GLY A 11 7.54 5.05 2.19
CA GLY A 11 8.44 5.48 3.27
C GLY A 11 8.55 7.01 3.41
N THR A 12 8.35 7.77 2.34
CA THR A 12 8.12 9.22 2.44
C THR A 12 6.73 9.55 3.00
N LEU A 13 5.85 8.55 3.09
CA LEU A 13 4.48 8.65 3.52
C LEU A 13 4.28 8.37 4.99
N CYS A 14 5.15 7.56 5.56
CA CYS A 14 4.92 6.96 6.88
C CYS A 14 5.65 7.66 8.01
N THR A 15 6.44 8.69 7.75
CA THR A 15 6.93 9.58 8.81
C THR A 15 5.83 10.47 9.42
N SER A 16 4.58 10.23 9.00
CA SER A 16 3.43 11.04 9.41
C SER A 16 2.65 10.51 10.62
N SER A 17 2.93 9.32 11.16
CA SER A 17 2.18 8.89 12.35
C SER A 17 2.51 9.69 13.61
N ALA A 18 3.74 10.20 13.74
CA ALA A 18 4.05 11.20 14.76
C ALA A 18 3.62 12.63 14.36
N LEU A 19 3.35 12.87 13.07
CA LEU A 19 2.81 14.11 12.54
C LEU A 19 1.28 14.08 12.45
N ALA A 20 0.63 12.92 12.55
CA ALA A 20 -0.82 12.79 12.45
C ALA A 20 -1.54 13.61 13.54
N ASP A 21 -1.01 13.63 14.76
CA ASP A 21 -1.57 14.44 15.84
C ASP A 21 -1.33 15.96 15.63
N GLU A 22 -0.33 16.38 14.87
CA GLU A 22 -0.13 17.79 14.52
C GLU A 22 -0.85 18.21 13.24
N VAL A 23 -1.07 17.29 12.31
CA VAL A 23 -1.77 17.57 11.04
C VAL A 23 -3.27 17.75 11.23
N TYR A 24 -3.85 17.19 12.29
CA TYR A 24 -5.27 17.39 12.63
C TYR A 24 -5.59 18.73 13.31
N LYS A 25 -4.62 19.58 13.53
CA LYS A 25 -4.95 20.96 13.90
C LYS A 25 -5.51 21.66 12.67
N PRO A 26 -6.79 22.07 12.69
CA PRO A 26 -7.36 22.80 11.58
C PRO A 26 -6.48 24.00 11.28
N SER A 27 -6.12 24.18 10.02
CA SER A 27 -5.41 25.38 9.61
C SER A 27 -6.26 26.57 10.04
N PRO A 28 -5.74 27.53 10.83
CA PRO A 28 -6.50 28.73 11.20
C PRO A 28 -6.91 29.60 10.01
N ILE A 29 -6.52 29.21 8.81
CA ILE A 29 -6.76 29.91 7.53
C ILE A 29 -7.92 29.24 6.75
N LEU A 30 -8.52 28.15 7.25
CA LEU A 30 -9.70 27.56 6.63
C LEU A 30 -10.86 28.54 6.71
N GLY A 31 -11.09 29.27 5.64
CA GLY A 31 -12.33 30.01 5.45
C GLY A 31 -13.55 29.08 5.54
N THR A 32 -14.73 29.62 5.39
CA THR A 32 -15.99 28.84 5.39
C THR A 32 -16.40 28.37 4.00
N ALA A 33 -15.53 28.47 2.98
CA ALA A 33 -15.87 28.10 1.61
C ALA A 33 -16.21 26.60 1.47
N TRP A 34 -15.48 25.73 2.18
CA TRP A 34 -15.64 24.27 2.11
C TRP A 34 -16.98 23.76 2.66
N ASN A 35 -17.60 24.47 3.63
CA ASN A 35 -18.80 24.01 4.32
C ASN A 35 -20.08 24.78 3.92
N GLN A 36 -20.04 25.45 2.78
CA GLN A 36 -21.25 26.14 2.29
C GLN A 36 -22.29 25.11 1.82
N LYS A 37 -23.54 25.31 2.24
CA LYS A 37 -24.66 24.47 1.79
C LYS A 37 -24.77 24.49 0.26
N GLY A 38 -24.92 23.31 -0.33
CA GLY A 38 -25.13 23.17 -1.75
C GLY A 38 -23.84 23.30 -2.58
N ASN A 39 -22.68 23.26 -1.96
CA ASN A 39 -21.43 23.10 -2.70
C ASN A 39 -21.47 21.81 -3.52
N MET A 40 -21.05 21.90 -4.79
CA MET A 40 -21.07 20.76 -5.71
C MET A 40 -19.73 20.06 -5.88
N ASN A 41 -18.66 20.58 -5.29
CA ASN A 41 -17.38 19.92 -5.14
C ASN A 41 -17.12 19.56 -3.68
N PRO A 42 -16.90 18.26 -3.40
CA PRO A 42 -16.80 17.09 -4.30
C PRO A 42 -18.12 16.74 -4.99
N ILE A 43 -18.03 16.18 -6.20
CA ILE A 43 -19.23 15.82 -6.99
C ILE A 43 -19.89 14.51 -6.53
N ILE A 44 -19.16 13.65 -5.86
CA ILE A 44 -19.64 12.39 -5.26
C ILE A 44 -19.31 12.37 -3.76
N PRO A 45 -20.19 11.82 -2.92
CA PRO A 45 -19.90 11.67 -1.49
C PRO A 45 -18.98 10.48 -1.24
N GLY A 46 -18.03 10.65 -0.35
CA GLY A 46 -17.09 9.59 0.02
C GLY A 46 -15.63 9.92 -0.33
N TYR A 47 -14.79 8.91 -0.11
CA TYR A 47 -13.36 9.01 -0.37
C TYR A 47 -13.02 8.19 -1.59
N PHE A 48 -12.68 8.89 -2.67
CA PHE A 48 -12.35 8.30 -3.97
C PHE A 48 -11.23 9.11 -4.62
N ALA A 49 -10.32 8.41 -5.25
CA ALA A 49 -9.15 9.00 -5.88
C ALA A 49 -9.02 8.58 -7.34
N ASP A 50 -8.11 9.22 -8.06
CA ASP A 50 -7.69 8.81 -9.40
C ASP A 50 -8.88 8.64 -10.37
N PRO A 51 -9.77 9.64 -10.48
CA PRO A 51 -11.03 9.48 -11.18
C PRO A 51 -10.86 9.48 -12.69
N THR A 52 -11.42 8.48 -13.34
CA THR A 52 -11.71 8.52 -14.78
C THR A 52 -13.20 8.72 -15.01
N ILE A 53 -13.54 9.83 -15.65
CA ILE A 53 -14.90 10.10 -16.09
C ILE A 53 -15.10 9.64 -17.52
N ARG A 54 -16.22 8.95 -17.77
CA ARG A 54 -16.66 8.55 -19.10
C ARG A 54 -18.15 8.83 -19.28
N LYS A 55 -18.56 9.08 -20.53
CA LYS A 55 -19.97 9.19 -20.91
C LYS A 55 -20.28 8.14 -21.95
N PHE A 56 -21.22 7.23 -21.63
CA PHE A 56 -21.71 6.24 -22.56
C PHE A 56 -23.21 6.43 -22.75
N GLY A 57 -23.59 6.78 -23.97
CA GLY A 57 -24.98 7.20 -24.25
C GLY A 57 -25.34 8.48 -23.49
N ASP A 58 -26.41 8.43 -22.70
CA ASP A 58 -26.90 9.52 -21.87
C ASP A 58 -26.41 9.46 -20.40
N THR A 59 -25.54 8.53 -20.07
CA THR A 59 -25.13 8.25 -18.69
C THR A 59 -23.65 8.54 -18.49
N TYR A 60 -23.33 9.19 -17.37
CA TYR A 60 -21.98 9.48 -16.89
C TYR A 60 -21.52 8.38 -15.92
N TYR A 61 -20.25 8.05 -16.00
CA TYR A 61 -19.59 7.04 -15.18
C TYR A 61 -18.31 7.61 -14.61
N ILE A 62 -18.11 7.51 -13.30
CA ILE A 62 -16.84 7.81 -12.65
C ILE A 62 -16.30 6.50 -12.06
N TYR A 63 -15.21 6.03 -12.63
CA TYR A 63 -14.41 4.93 -12.09
C TYR A 63 -13.27 5.55 -11.28
N ALA A 64 -13.03 5.06 -10.09
CA ALA A 64 -12.04 5.66 -9.21
C ALA A 64 -11.42 4.64 -8.28
N THR A 65 -10.23 4.92 -7.79
CA THR A 65 -9.63 4.21 -6.67
C THR A 65 -10.49 4.42 -5.43
N THR A 66 -10.87 3.34 -4.74
CA THR A 66 -11.56 3.44 -3.45
C THR A 66 -10.56 3.86 -2.38
N ASP A 67 -10.88 4.88 -1.61
CA ASP A 67 -10.01 5.53 -0.63
C ASP A 67 -10.68 5.57 0.77
N GLY A 68 -10.02 6.10 1.78
CA GLY A 68 -10.58 6.37 3.10
C GLY A 68 -10.43 5.26 4.13
N THR A 69 -10.02 4.07 3.74
CA THR A 69 -9.85 2.90 4.64
C THR A 69 -8.41 2.42 4.73
N GLY A 70 -7.48 3.21 4.29
CA GLY A 70 -6.07 2.91 4.12
C GLY A 70 -5.63 3.42 2.75
N ASN A 71 -4.48 3.17 2.37
CA ASN A 71 -3.74 3.70 1.25
C ASN A 71 -4.30 3.34 -0.15
N GLY A 72 -5.50 3.74 -0.47
CA GLY A 72 -6.17 3.41 -1.73
C GLY A 72 -6.69 1.97 -1.78
N TYR A 73 -7.10 1.41 -0.66
CA TYR A 73 -7.65 0.06 -0.57
C TYR A 73 -9.17 0.06 -0.55
N GLY A 74 -9.73 -0.76 -1.37
CA GLY A 74 -11.16 -1.05 -1.41
C GLY A 74 -11.57 -1.68 -2.74
N PRO A 75 -12.82 -2.15 -2.84
CA PRO A 75 -13.30 -2.87 -4.01
C PRO A 75 -13.39 -2.00 -5.23
N ALA A 76 -13.34 -2.62 -6.40
CA ALA A 76 -13.71 -1.99 -7.64
C ALA A 76 -15.16 -1.51 -7.59
N GLN A 77 -15.37 -0.28 -7.99
CA GLN A 77 -16.69 0.36 -7.96
C GLN A 77 -16.83 1.42 -9.05
N VAL A 78 -18.06 1.83 -9.31
CA VAL A 78 -18.36 2.90 -10.25
C VAL A 78 -19.49 3.76 -9.73
N TRP A 79 -19.38 5.06 -9.94
CA TRP A 79 -20.45 6.02 -9.74
C TRP A 79 -21.13 6.33 -11.06
N VAL A 80 -22.47 6.30 -11.07
CA VAL A 80 -23.28 6.50 -12.29
C VAL A 80 -24.29 7.61 -12.09
N SER A 81 -24.48 8.44 -13.13
CA SER A 81 -25.46 9.56 -13.10
C SER A 81 -25.96 9.86 -14.49
N LYS A 82 -27.21 10.36 -14.58
CA LYS A 82 -27.78 10.93 -15.82
C LYS A 82 -27.77 12.46 -15.83
N ASP A 83 -27.74 13.09 -14.69
CA ASP A 83 -27.88 14.54 -14.53
C ASP A 83 -26.61 15.23 -13.98
N PHE A 84 -25.57 14.44 -13.68
CA PHE A 84 -24.32 14.91 -13.08
C PHE A 84 -24.44 15.47 -11.65
N VAL A 85 -25.57 15.28 -11.01
CA VAL A 85 -25.88 15.75 -9.67
C VAL A 85 -26.26 14.61 -8.74
N ASN A 86 -27.11 13.72 -9.23
CA ASN A 86 -27.58 12.57 -8.49
C ASN A 86 -26.79 11.34 -8.92
N TRP A 87 -25.89 10.91 -8.09
CA TRP A 87 -24.99 9.82 -8.34
C TRP A 87 -25.37 8.57 -7.54
N LYS A 88 -25.16 7.42 -8.15
CA LYS A 88 -25.31 6.12 -7.50
C LYS A 88 -24.01 5.36 -7.60
N ASN A 89 -23.54 4.85 -6.48
CA ASN A 89 -22.42 3.91 -6.41
C ASN A 89 -22.88 2.47 -6.63
N ILE A 90 -22.13 1.73 -7.41
CA ILE A 90 -22.31 0.30 -7.66
C ILE A 90 -20.97 -0.39 -7.42
N VAL A 91 -20.93 -1.31 -6.46
CA VAL A 91 -19.76 -2.16 -6.23
C VAL A 91 -19.73 -3.24 -7.30
N MET A 92 -18.62 -3.36 -8.01
CA MET A 92 -18.47 -4.26 -9.16
C MET A 92 -18.03 -5.66 -8.73
N ASN A 93 -18.27 -6.67 -9.57
CA ASN A 93 -17.94 -8.06 -9.27
C ASN A 93 -16.45 -8.40 -9.44
N TRP A 94 -15.71 -7.58 -10.17
CA TRP A 94 -14.32 -7.81 -10.54
C TRP A 94 -13.62 -6.47 -10.78
N PRO A 95 -12.32 -6.37 -10.54
CA PRO A 95 -11.44 -7.40 -9.97
C PRO A 95 -11.76 -7.74 -8.52
N THR A 96 -11.36 -8.93 -8.08
CA THR A 96 -11.61 -9.42 -6.70
C THR A 96 -10.51 -9.01 -5.72
N THR A 97 -9.55 -8.23 -6.16
CA THR A 97 -8.55 -7.57 -5.32
C THR A 97 -9.11 -6.25 -4.77
N GLU A 98 -8.58 -5.80 -3.66
CA GLU A 98 -8.89 -4.48 -3.10
C GLU A 98 -7.83 -3.41 -3.44
N VAL A 99 -6.83 -3.80 -4.22
CA VAL A 99 -5.84 -2.90 -4.79
C VAL A 99 -6.22 -2.62 -6.23
N VAL A 100 -7.18 -1.73 -6.42
CA VAL A 100 -7.69 -1.33 -7.75
C VAL A 100 -7.42 0.15 -7.93
N TRP A 101 -6.26 0.46 -8.50
CA TRP A 101 -5.81 1.83 -8.64
C TRP A 101 -5.98 2.36 -10.05
N ALA A 102 -6.27 3.66 -10.13
CA ALA A 102 -6.31 4.45 -11.35
C ALA A 102 -7.02 3.76 -12.53
N PRO A 103 -8.30 3.38 -12.35
CA PRO A 103 -9.03 2.64 -13.38
C PRO A 103 -9.37 3.51 -14.59
N ASP A 104 -9.33 2.91 -15.79
CA ASP A 104 -9.88 3.49 -17.02
C ASP A 104 -10.82 2.51 -17.71
N VAL A 105 -11.94 2.99 -18.22
CA VAL A 105 -12.91 2.18 -18.94
C VAL A 105 -13.23 2.80 -20.30
N VAL A 106 -13.19 1.98 -21.35
CA VAL A 106 -13.48 2.42 -22.71
C VAL A 106 -14.45 1.47 -23.39
N GLN A 107 -15.39 2.02 -24.17
CA GLN A 107 -16.25 1.23 -25.02
C GLN A 107 -15.52 0.84 -26.31
N GLN A 108 -15.55 -0.43 -26.66
CA GLN A 108 -14.97 -0.97 -27.88
C GLN A 108 -15.90 -0.82 -29.07
N PRO A 109 -15.38 -0.84 -30.32
CA PRO A 109 -16.22 -0.77 -31.53
C PRO A 109 -17.26 -1.89 -31.65
N ASN A 110 -17.04 -3.05 -31.04
CA ASN A 110 -17.99 -4.16 -30.97
C ASN A 110 -19.11 -3.96 -29.92
N GLY A 111 -19.12 -2.81 -29.24
CA GLY A 111 -20.09 -2.46 -28.22
C GLY A 111 -19.72 -2.91 -26.80
N LYS A 112 -18.75 -3.79 -26.64
CA LYS A 112 -18.25 -4.22 -25.32
C LYS A 112 -17.43 -3.12 -24.64
N PHE A 113 -17.18 -3.29 -23.36
CA PHE A 113 -16.38 -2.38 -22.53
C PHE A 113 -15.11 -3.07 -22.07
N ARG A 114 -14.01 -2.34 -22.05
CA ARG A 114 -12.74 -2.78 -21.47
C ARG A 114 -12.40 -1.93 -20.26
N TYR A 115 -11.97 -2.60 -19.21
CA TYR A 115 -11.59 -2.03 -17.92
C TYR A 115 -10.11 -2.26 -17.70
N TYR A 116 -9.36 -1.18 -17.56
CA TYR A 116 -7.92 -1.20 -17.27
C TYR A 116 -7.72 -0.68 -15.85
N TYR A 117 -6.82 -1.28 -15.07
CA TYR A 117 -6.49 -0.82 -13.73
C TYR A 117 -5.11 -1.30 -13.31
N CYS A 118 -4.54 -0.67 -12.27
CA CYS A 118 -3.29 -1.11 -11.65
C CYS A 118 -3.54 -2.00 -10.43
N GLU A 119 -2.69 -3.02 -10.25
CA GLU A 119 -2.61 -3.85 -9.03
C GLU A 119 -1.15 -4.19 -8.68
N PRO A 120 -0.52 -3.52 -7.76
CA PRO A 120 -0.44 -2.06 -7.62
C PRO A 120 0.33 -1.43 -8.76
N CYS A 121 1.32 -2.13 -9.34
CA CYS A 121 2.17 -1.67 -10.44
C CYS A 121 2.11 -2.60 -11.66
N ASN A 122 1.05 -3.37 -11.79
CA ASN A 122 0.75 -4.16 -12.97
C ASN A 122 -0.54 -3.63 -13.61
N ILE A 123 -0.58 -3.49 -14.92
CA ILE A 123 -1.81 -3.14 -15.62
C ILE A 123 -2.55 -4.41 -15.96
N ASN A 124 -3.79 -4.48 -15.52
CA ASN A 124 -4.72 -5.57 -15.77
C ASN A 124 -5.82 -5.13 -16.75
N ILE A 125 -6.49 -6.07 -17.35
CA ILE A 125 -7.55 -5.81 -18.32
C ILE A 125 -8.72 -6.76 -18.13
N GLY A 126 -9.94 -6.20 -18.11
CA GLY A 126 -11.19 -6.96 -18.10
C GLY A 126 -12.12 -6.54 -19.23
N GLU A 127 -13.11 -7.35 -19.53
CA GLU A 127 -14.15 -7.07 -20.52
C GLU A 127 -15.53 -7.33 -19.94
N SER A 128 -16.53 -6.56 -20.42
CA SER A 128 -17.94 -6.72 -20.10
C SER A 128 -18.82 -6.26 -21.24
N ASP A 129 -20.08 -6.76 -21.29
CA ASP A 129 -21.10 -6.27 -22.19
C ASP A 129 -21.75 -4.96 -21.70
N THR A 130 -21.51 -4.57 -20.44
CA THR A 130 -22.05 -3.34 -19.85
C THR A 130 -20.95 -2.55 -19.11
N PRO A 131 -21.10 -1.22 -18.99
CA PRO A 131 -20.08 -0.40 -18.33
C PRO A 131 -19.99 -0.59 -16.80
N ILE A 132 -20.93 -1.31 -16.20
CA ILE A 132 -20.92 -1.62 -14.77
C ILE A 132 -20.55 -3.07 -14.46
N GLY A 133 -20.22 -3.86 -15.48
CA GLY A 133 -19.99 -5.31 -15.38
C GLY A 133 -21.29 -6.13 -15.66
N PRO A 134 -21.32 -7.45 -15.42
CA PRO A 134 -20.23 -8.20 -14.78
C PRO A 134 -18.97 -8.26 -15.64
N TRP A 135 -17.85 -8.01 -14.99
CA TRP A 135 -16.54 -8.00 -15.63
C TRP A 135 -15.88 -9.37 -15.59
N GLN A 136 -15.06 -9.65 -16.59
CA GLN A 136 -14.26 -10.86 -16.68
C GLN A 136 -12.84 -10.52 -17.11
N ASN A 137 -11.86 -11.18 -16.48
CA ASN A 137 -10.48 -11.11 -16.96
C ASN A 137 -10.40 -11.75 -18.34
N ILE A 138 -9.92 -11.01 -19.33
CA ILE A 138 -9.84 -11.51 -20.71
C ILE A 138 -8.56 -12.27 -21.03
N LEU A 139 -7.61 -12.34 -20.12
CA LEU A 139 -6.33 -13.02 -20.32
C LEU A 139 -6.38 -14.53 -20.03
N GLY A 140 -7.57 -15.06 -19.73
CA GLY A 140 -7.83 -16.50 -19.57
C GLY A 140 -7.24 -17.16 -18.32
N LYS A 141 -6.47 -16.43 -17.53
CA LYS A 141 -5.91 -16.87 -16.23
C LYS A 141 -6.16 -15.79 -15.20
N ALA A 142 -6.55 -16.18 -13.98
CA ALA A 142 -6.87 -15.24 -12.91
C ALA A 142 -5.72 -14.28 -12.59
N ASP A 143 -4.48 -14.74 -12.77
CA ASP A 143 -3.26 -14.02 -12.39
C ASP A 143 -2.49 -13.44 -13.58
N ALA A 144 -3.09 -13.42 -14.78
CA ALA A 144 -2.44 -12.86 -15.96
C ALA A 144 -2.56 -11.33 -15.96
N VAL A 145 -1.44 -10.64 -16.21
CA VAL A 145 -1.37 -9.18 -16.32
C VAL A 145 -1.09 -8.77 -17.77
N MET A 146 -1.65 -7.62 -18.18
CA MET A 146 -1.45 -7.08 -19.54
C MET A 146 -0.07 -6.43 -19.67
N VAL A 147 0.28 -5.55 -18.75
CA VAL A 147 1.59 -4.89 -18.68
C VAL A 147 2.15 -5.08 -17.28
N PRO A 148 3.22 -5.86 -17.13
CA PRO A 148 3.80 -6.12 -15.81
C PRO A 148 4.55 -4.90 -15.29
N ASP A 149 4.72 -4.87 -13.98
CA ASP A 149 5.64 -3.95 -13.35
C ASP A 149 7.02 -4.02 -14.02
N ARG A 150 7.59 -2.84 -14.26
CA ARG A 150 8.90 -2.72 -14.93
C ARG A 150 8.97 -3.40 -16.30
N TYR A 151 7.87 -3.36 -17.02
CA TYR A 151 7.86 -3.73 -18.44
C TYR A 151 8.93 -2.96 -19.22
N VAL A 152 9.17 -1.71 -18.87
CA VAL A 152 10.36 -0.96 -19.27
C VAL A 152 11.37 -1.04 -18.12
N HIS A 153 12.61 -1.35 -18.43
CA HIS A 153 13.69 -1.48 -17.45
C HIS A 153 13.76 -0.27 -16.51
N ASN A 154 13.82 -0.52 -15.21
CA ASN A 154 13.86 0.49 -14.15
C ASN A 154 12.66 1.46 -14.11
N VAL A 155 11.54 1.09 -14.71
CA VAL A 155 10.35 1.93 -14.80
C VAL A 155 9.18 1.23 -14.15
N ILE A 156 8.54 1.91 -13.21
CA ILE A 156 7.32 1.40 -12.58
C ILE A 156 6.14 1.57 -13.52
N THR A 157 5.35 0.53 -13.65
CA THR A 157 4.17 0.51 -14.52
C THR A 157 2.91 0.77 -13.71
N LEU A 158 2.26 1.91 -13.93
CA LEU A 158 1.00 2.26 -13.28
C LEU A 158 0.17 3.26 -14.10
N ASP A 159 -1.04 3.52 -13.64
CA ASP A 159 -1.98 4.53 -14.16
C ASP A 159 -2.28 4.37 -15.66
N PRO A 160 -2.95 3.29 -16.05
CA PRO A 160 -3.30 3.08 -17.45
C PRO A 160 -4.35 4.10 -17.92
N GLN A 161 -4.10 4.70 -19.08
CA GLN A 161 -5.11 5.48 -19.79
C GLN A 161 -5.15 5.05 -21.25
N LEU A 162 -6.32 4.69 -21.76
CA LEU A 162 -6.50 4.37 -23.15
C LEU A 162 -7.02 5.59 -23.92
N PHE A 163 -6.25 6.00 -24.90
CA PHE A 163 -6.67 6.98 -25.90
C PHE A 163 -7.00 6.29 -27.22
N ARG A 164 -8.13 6.63 -27.84
CA ARG A 164 -8.49 6.22 -29.19
C ARG A 164 -8.45 7.44 -30.10
N ASP A 165 -7.65 7.36 -31.17
CA ASP A 165 -7.54 8.41 -32.17
C ASP A 165 -8.66 8.34 -33.21
N ASP A 166 -8.76 9.36 -34.08
CA ASP A 166 -9.80 9.50 -35.11
C ASP A 166 -9.76 8.38 -36.16
N ASP A 167 -8.61 7.75 -36.35
CA ASP A 167 -8.42 6.59 -37.23
C ASP A 167 -8.77 5.25 -36.57
N ALA A 168 -9.33 5.29 -35.37
CA ALA A 168 -9.63 4.16 -34.50
C ALA A 168 -8.40 3.41 -33.95
N SER A 169 -7.18 3.91 -34.15
CA SER A 169 -6.00 3.40 -33.47
C SER A 169 -6.10 3.65 -31.96
N GLU A 170 -5.67 2.69 -31.16
CA GLU A 170 -5.70 2.77 -29.71
C GLU A 170 -4.30 2.81 -29.15
N TYR A 171 -4.07 3.70 -28.17
CA TYR A 171 -2.82 3.94 -27.51
C TYR A 171 -3.01 3.82 -26.00
N LEU A 172 -2.24 2.93 -25.37
CA LEU A 172 -2.20 2.79 -23.92
C LEU A 172 -1.03 3.58 -23.36
N TYR A 173 -1.32 4.53 -22.49
CA TYR A 173 -0.33 5.27 -21.72
C TYR A 173 -0.22 4.68 -20.33
N PHE A 174 0.99 4.68 -19.77
CA PHE A 174 1.26 4.26 -18.41
C PHE A 174 2.49 5.00 -17.88
N THR A 175 2.47 5.37 -16.62
CA THR A 175 3.52 6.20 -16.04
C THR A 175 4.57 5.42 -15.29
N THR A 176 5.64 6.11 -15.02
CA THR A 176 6.88 5.58 -14.50
C THR A 176 7.39 6.32 -13.28
N TRP A 177 6.55 6.99 -12.53
CA TRP A 177 6.93 7.72 -11.35
C TRP A 177 8.21 8.56 -11.44
N GLY A 178 8.62 9.15 -12.47
CA GLY A 178 9.70 10.14 -12.55
C GLY A 178 10.95 9.95 -11.65
N ILE A 179 11.12 8.79 -11.01
CA ILE A 179 12.23 8.49 -10.10
C ILE A 179 13.54 8.40 -10.88
N TYR A 180 13.44 8.02 -12.13
CA TYR A 180 14.60 7.77 -12.97
C TYR A 180 14.79 8.92 -13.95
N LYS A 181 15.95 9.53 -13.88
CA LYS A 181 16.31 10.60 -14.82
C LYS A 181 16.22 10.13 -16.26
N GLY A 182 15.55 10.91 -17.09
CA GLY A 182 15.41 10.63 -18.52
C GLY A 182 14.18 9.78 -18.86
N PHE A 183 13.49 9.21 -17.89
CA PHE A 183 12.27 8.46 -18.11
C PHE A 183 11.04 9.31 -17.79
N GLY A 184 9.96 9.07 -18.48
CA GLY A 184 8.72 9.81 -18.36
C GLY A 184 7.53 8.87 -18.36
N CYS A 185 6.88 8.71 -19.50
CA CYS A 185 5.69 7.89 -19.67
C CYS A 185 5.92 6.84 -20.77
N GLY A 186 5.50 5.62 -20.53
CA GLY A 186 5.36 4.62 -21.56
C GLY A 186 4.12 4.88 -22.40
N VAL A 187 4.21 4.76 -23.71
CA VAL A 187 3.06 4.69 -24.60
C VAL A 187 3.22 3.55 -25.58
N ALA A 188 2.18 2.77 -25.77
CA ALA A 188 2.15 1.67 -26.70
C ALA A 188 0.89 1.70 -27.56
N LYS A 189 1.06 1.54 -28.88
CA LYS A 189 -0.05 1.37 -29.81
C LYS A 189 -0.54 -0.07 -29.75
N LEU A 190 -1.81 -0.27 -29.49
CA LEU A 190 -2.40 -1.59 -29.45
C LEU A 190 -2.51 -2.19 -30.87
N LYS A 191 -2.29 -3.48 -31.00
CA LYS A 191 -2.64 -4.23 -32.21
C LYS A 191 -4.17 -4.21 -32.30
N GLY A 192 -4.71 -3.57 -33.33
CA GLY A 192 -6.15 -3.40 -33.48
C GLY A 192 -6.90 -4.73 -33.60
N GLY A 193 -8.19 -4.72 -33.24
CA GLY A 193 -9.09 -5.84 -33.38
C GLY A 193 -9.48 -6.53 -32.07
N ASN A 194 -10.31 -7.55 -32.18
CA ASN A 194 -10.60 -8.44 -31.04
C ASN A 194 -9.34 -9.24 -30.75
N PHE A 195 -8.87 -9.18 -29.50
CA PHE A 195 -7.79 -10.05 -29.06
C PHE A 195 -8.22 -11.51 -29.21
N ASP A 196 -7.45 -12.31 -29.93
CA ASP A 196 -7.67 -13.76 -29.97
C ASP A 196 -7.17 -14.36 -28.63
N LEU A 197 -8.09 -14.52 -27.70
CA LEU A 197 -7.79 -15.03 -26.36
C LEU A 197 -7.24 -16.45 -26.36
N ALA A 198 -7.57 -17.26 -27.37
CA ALA A 198 -7.05 -18.62 -27.47
C ALA A 198 -5.59 -18.63 -27.94
N ALA A 199 -5.26 -17.80 -28.92
CA ALA A 199 -3.85 -17.60 -29.34
C ALA A 199 -2.98 -16.96 -28.26
N LEU A 200 -3.53 -16.00 -27.48
CA LEU A 200 -2.87 -15.40 -26.34
C LEU A 200 -2.58 -16.41 -25.22
N SER A 201 -3.51 -17.32 -24.94
CA SER A 201 -3.33 -18.33 -23.89
C SER A 201 -2.13 -19.24 -24.13
N ASP A 202 -1.82 -19.56 -25.38
CA ASP A 202 -0.68 -20.40 -25.73
C ASP A 202 0.66 -19.65 -25.74
N SER A 203 0.68 -18.38 -26.14
CA SER A 203 1.88 -17.55 -26.14
C SER A 203 2.25 -17.06 -24.74
N LEU A 204 1.26 -16.74 -23.91
CA LEU A 204 1.45 -16.33 -22.52
C LEU A 204 2.17 -17.38 -21.66
N SER A 205 2.09 -18.65 -22.04
CA SER A 205 2.78 -19.73 -21.34
C SER A 205 4.27 -19.84 -21.66
N LYS A 206 4.73 -19.29 -22.78
CA LYS A 206 6.08 -19.49 -23.32
C LYS A 206 7.05 -18.33 -23.04
N ASP A 207 6.52 -17.09 -22.95
CA ASP A 207 7.34 -15.87 -22.82
C ASP A 207 7.17 -15.13 -21.45
N ALA A 208 6.53 -15.78 -20.50
CA ALA A 208 6.21 -15.20 -19.20
C ALA A 208 7.42 -14.75 -18.35
N ARG A 209 8.65 -14.95 -18.83
CA ARG A 209 9.85 -14.85 -17.99
C ARG A 209 10.86 -13.79 -18.40
N ARG A 210 10.55 -12.92 -19.36
CA ARG A 210 11.56 -11.99 -19.89
C ARG A 210 12.18 -11.03 -18.86
N TRP A 211 11.52 -10.83 -17.72
CA TRP A 211 11.91 -9.76 -16.80
C TRP A 211 12.19 -10.22 -15.36
N ASN A 212 11.60 -11.31 -14.97
CA ASN A 212 11.80 -11.89 -13.66
C ASN A 212 11.50 -13.38 -13.77
N GLU A 213 12.52 -14.22 -13.71
CA GLU A 213 12.32 -15.68 -13.70
C GLU A 213 11.43 -16.15 -12.55
N ASN A 214 11.26 -15.30 -11.54
CA ASN A 214 10.37 -15.50 -10.40
C ASN A 214 9.05 -14.74 -10.53
N ALA A 215 8.78 -14.05 -11.64
CA ALA A 215 7.47 -13.43 -11.82
C ALA A 215 6.43 -14.53 -12.01
N PRO A 216 5.39 -14.55 -11.18
CA PRO A 216 4.41 -15.61 -11.19
C PRO A 216 3.39 -15.48 -12.34
N PHE A 217 3.45 -14.38 -13.09
CA PHE A 217 2.45 -14.01 -14.08
C PHE A 217 3.02 -14.07 -15.49
N PRO A 218 2.26 -14.60 -16.46
CA PRO A 218 2.60 -14.48 -17.86
C PRO A 218 2.59 -13.00 -18.30
N ILE A 219 3.64 -12.59 -19.00
CA ILE A 219 3.75 -11.23 -19.55
C ILE A 219 3.13 -11.23 -20.95
N ALA A 220 2.05 -10.46 -21.11
CA ALA A 220 1.33 -10.38 -22.36
C ALA A 220 1.64 -9.13 -23.19
N ALA A 221 2.39 -8.17 -22.64
CA ALA A 221 2.52 -6.83 -23.22
C ALA A 221 2.97 -6.81 -24.70
N ASP A 222 3.99 -7.58 -25.06
CA ASP A 222 4.49 -7.60 -26.46
C ASP A 222 3.49 -8.20 -27.45
N GLU A 223 2.56 -9.04 -26.97
CA GLU A 223 1.49 -9.59 -27.81
C GLU A 223 0.40 -8.56 -28.12
N PHE A 224 0.20 -7.58 -27.22
CA PHE A 224 -0.79 -6.52 -27.39
C PHE A 224 -0.30 -5.33 -28.23
N PHE A 225 1.03 -5.10 -28.29
CA PHE A 225 1.58 -3.87 -28.84
C PHE A 225 2.17 -4.04 -30.22
N SER A 226 1.83 -3.09 -31.14
CA SER A 226 2.45 -2.98 -32.47
C SER A 226 3.61 -1.98 -32.49
N GLU A 227 3.51 -0.91 -31.71
CA GLU A 227 4.51 0.13 -31.60
C GLU A 227 4.61 0.57 -30.14
N LYS A 228 5.80 0.95 -29.69
CA LYS A 228 6.08 1.38 -28.31
C LYS A 228 7.02 2.58 -28.32
N ARG A 229 6.79 3.50 -27.41
CA ARG A 229 7.70 4.61 -27.15
C ARG A 229 7.78 4.90 -25.66
N LEU A 230 8.97 5.17 -25.17
CA LEU A 230 9.17 5.80 -23.87
C LEU A 230 9.30 7.31 -24.09
N ILE A 231 8.34 8.08 -23.61
CA ILE A 231 8.35 9.54 -23.70
C ILE A 231 9.24 10.06 -22.58
N PRO A 232 10.35 10.76 -22.88
CA PRO A 232 11.29 11.20 -21.86
C PRO A 232 10.72 12.36 -21.04
N ASN A 233 11.21 12.55 -19.83
CA ASN A 233 10.81 13.66 -18.96
C ASN A 233 11.28 15.03 -19.46
N THR A 234 12.11 15.09 -20.47
CA THR A 234 12.42 16.34 -21.20
C THR A 234 11.24 16.86 -22.02
N GLU A 235 10.33 15.96 -22.41
CA GLU A 235 9.06 16.30 -23.07
C GLU A 235 7.92 16.48 -22.04
N LEU A 236 7.95 15.72 -20.95
CA LEU A 236 6.96 15.72 -19.87
C LEU A 236 7.63 16.11 -18.55
N LYS A 237 7.88 17.41 -18.39
CA LYS A 237 8.62 17.96 -17.27
C LYS A 237 8.04 17.50 -15.92
N ASP A 238 8.88 16.94 -15.04
CA ASP A 238 8.54 16.52 -13.70
C ASP A 238 7.34 15.55 -13.62
N ILE A 239 7.08 14.79 -14.69
CA ILE A 239 6.00 13.80 -14.65
C ILE A 239 6.20 12.83 -13.50
N PHE A 240 5.12 12.62 -12.74
CA PHE A 240 5.11 11.68 -11.64
C PHE A 240 4.14 10.52 -11.92
N GLU A 241 2.88 10.83 -12.27
CA GLU A 241 1.83 9.83 -12.53
C GLU A 241 0.66 10.42 -13.32
N ALA A 242 -0.41 9.64 -13.50
CA ALA A 242 -1.70 10.09 -14.07
C ALA A 242 -1.62 10.62 -15.50
N PRO A 243 -1.13 9.86 -16.47
CA PRO A 243 -1.17 10.29 -17.86
C PRO A 243 -2.61 10.34 -18.35
N PHE A 244 -2.97 11.41 -19.03
CA PHE A 244 -4.25 11.51 -19.74
C PHE A 244 -4.06 12.26 -21.05
N VAL A 245 -4.44 11.62 -22.17
CA VAL A 245 -4.32 12.21 -23.50
C VAL A 245 -5.69 12.41 -24.11
N PHE A 246 -5.90 13.59 -24.69
CA PHE A 246 -7.06 13.90 -25.51
C PHE A 246 -6.66 14.71 -26.74
N LYS A 247 -7.52 14.74 -27.75
CA LYS A 247 -7.28 15.46 -29.02
C LYS A 247 -8.29 16.59 -29.17
N ARG A 248 -7.79 17.77 -29.56
CA ARG A 248 -8.62 18.93 -29.88
C ARG A 248 -8.05 19.68 -31.06
N ASN A 249 -8.85 19.90 -32.11
CA ASN A 249 -8.45 20.62 -33.32
C ASN A 249 -7.12 20.12 -33.96
N GLY A 250 -6.91 18.80 -33.96
CA GLY A 250 -5.71 18.18 -34.53
C GLY A 250 -4.47 18.22 -33.62
N VAL A 251 -4.56 18.81 -32.44
CA VAL A 251 -3.49 18.84 -31.44
C VAL A 251 -3.76 17.80 -30.36
N TYR A 252 -2.75 17.02 -30.00
CA TYR A 252 -2.77 16.08 -28.89
C TYR A 252 -2.31 16.78 -27.62
N TYR A 253 -3.13 16.79 -26.61
CA TYR A 253 -2.85 17.35 -25.30
C TYR A 253 -2.54 16.19 -24.35
N PHE A 254 -1.36 16.17 -23.83
CA PHE A 254 -0.92 15.24 -22.81
C PHE A 254 -0.94 15.95 -21.45
N THR A 255 -1.89 15.61 -20.61
CA THR A 255 -1.99 16.12 -19.24
C THR A 255 -1.54 15.05 -18.24
N TYR A 256 -0.90 15.44 -17.16
CA TYR A 256 -0.30 14.51 -16.20
C TYR A 256 -0.09 15.15 -14.83
N SER A 257 0.09 14.33 -13.79
CA SER A 257 0.35 14.81 -12.45
C SER A 257 1.84 14.87 -12.12
N SER A 258 2.20 15.86 -11.30
CA SER A 258 3.54 16.11 -10.78
C SER A 258 3.46 16.42 -9.28
N GLY A 259 4.59 16.32 -8.59
CA GLY A 259 4.66 16.46 -7.14
C GLY A 259 4.23 15.20 -6.43
N SER A 260 4.08 15.26 -5.11
CA SER A 260 3.65 14.13 -4.30
C SER A 260 2.16 14.17 -4.05
N CYS A 261 1.43 13.10 -4.35
CA CYS A 261 -0.01 12.95 -4.08
C CYS A 261 -0.38 13.10 -2.59
N HIS A 262 0.62 13.16 -1.70
CA HIS A 262 0.46 13.30 -0.25
C HIS A 262 0.59 14.72 0.25
N THR A 263 0.96 15.67 -0.60
CA THR A 263 1.27 17.05 -0.22
C THR A 263 0.61 18.06 -1.14
N ASP A 264 0.62 19.32 -0.73
CA ASP A 264 0.21 20.47 -1.54
C ASP A 264 0.99 20.66 -2.83
N THR A 265 2.08 19.94 -3.01
CA THR A 265 2.89 19.99 -4.23
C THR A 265 2.27 19.23 -5.39
N TYR A 266 1.25 18.39 -5.12
CA TYR A 266 0.54 17.66 -6.15
C TYR A 266 -0.22 18.61 -7.05
N ARG A 267 -0.10 18.42 -8.35
CA ARG A 267 -0.61 19.34 -9.36
C ARG A 267 -0.72 18.67 -10.72
N VAL A 268 -1.45 19.29 -11.64
CA VAL A 268 -1.54 18.83 -13.03
C VAL A 268 -0.77 19.78 -13.94
N GLN A 269 0.01 19.21 -14.84
CA GLN A 269 0.75 19.89 -15.90
C GLN A 269 0.34 19.36 -17.27
N TYR A 270 0.78 20.03 -18.35
CA TYR A 270 0.48 19.54 -19.68
C TYR A 270 1.58 19.84 -20.71
N ALA A 271 1.58 19.03 -21.74
CA ALA A 271 2.39 19.16 -22.93
C ALA A 271 1.52 18.92 -24.18
N THR A 272 1.96 19.36 -25.36
CA THR A 272 1.20 19.19 -26.60
C THR A 272 2.03 18.60 -27.72
N SER A 273 1.38 17.89 -28.65
CA SER A 273 1.99 17.42 -29.90
C SER A 273 1.08 17.69 -31.09
N THR A 274 1.67 18.12 -32.18
CA THR A 274 1.00 18.22 -33.49
C THR A 274 1.41 17.09 -34.43
N THR A 275 2.34 16.23 -33.99
CA THR A 275 2.88 15.13 -34.80
C THR A 275 2.05 13.86 -34.63
N GLY A 276 1.65 13.54 -33.42
CA GLY A 276 0.87 12.32 -33.16
C GLY A 276 0.70 12.03 -31.66
N PRO A 277 -0.11 11.00 -31.34
CA PRO A 277 -0.40 10.63 -29.97
C PRO A 277 0.82 10.08 -29.20
N MET A 278 1.84 9.61 -29.89
CA MET A 278 3.09 9.17 -29.27
C MET A 278 4.13 10.30 -29.13
N GLY A 279 3.81 11.52 -29.51
CA GLY A 279 4.72 12.69 -29.48
C GLY A 279 5.55 12.84 -30.76
N PRO A 280 6.64 13.64 -30.76
CA PRO A 280 7.19 14.31 -29.56
C PRO A 280 6.24 15.37 -28.98
N PHE A 281 6.34 15.57 -27.67
CA PHE A 281 5.54 16.55 -26.94
C PHE A 281 6.38 17.77 -26.54
N GLU A 282 5.76 18.93 -26.54
CA GLU A 282 6.30 20.18 -26.05
C GLU A 282 5.62 20.59 -24.75
N TYR A 283 6.38 20.70 -23.69
CA TYR A 283 5.87 21.18 -22.39
C TYR A 283 5.27 22.59 -22.48
N LYS A 284 4.11 22.79 -21.89
CA LYS A 284 3.37 24.06 -21.95
C LYS A 284 3.20 24.75 -20.59
N GLY A 285 3.09 24.00 -19.49
CA GLY A 285 2.96 24.61 -18.18
C GLY A 285 2.09 23.83 -17.20
N GLU A 286 1.86 24.45 -16.05
CA GLU A 286 0.94 23.96 -15.01
C GLU A 286 -0.48 24.39 -15.38
N LEU A 287 -1.44 23.47 -15.15
CA LEU A 287 -2.83 23.74 -15.45
C LEU A 287 -3.74 23.72 -14.22
N LEU A 288 -3.40 22.92 -13.18
CA LEU A 288 -4.19 22.80 -11.95
C LEU A 288 -3.25 22.66 -10.77
N THR A 289 -3.36 23.55 -9.78
CA THR A 289 -2.49 23.58 -8.59
C THR A 289 -3.31 23.82 -7.33
N THR A 290 -2.70 23.63 -6.17
CA THR A 290 -3.30 23.95 -4.86
C THR A 290 -3.80 25.40 -4.84
N ASN A 291 -5.08 25.55 -4.47
CA ASN A 291 -5.69 26.86 -4.22
C ASN A 291 -5.75 27.12 -2.71
N LYS A 292 -4.76 27.85 -2.20
CA LYS A 292 -4.65 28.14 -0.77
C LYS A 292 -5.75 29.06 -0.26
N ASP A 293 -6.25 29.94 -1.09
CA ASP A 293 -7.30 30.91 -0.72
C ASP A 293 -8.64 30.20 -0.47
N GLU A 294 -8.95 29.20 -1.28
CA GLU A 294 -10.16 28.37 -1.15
C GLU A 294 -9.91 27.10 -0.35
N THR A 295 -8.68 26.87 0.11
CA THR A 295 -8.31 25.66 0.86
C THR A 295 -8.51 24.34 0.10
N VAL A 296 -8.26 24.34 -1.20
CA VAL A 296 -8.24 23.15 -2.03
C VAL A 296 -6.79 22.67 -2.16
N HIS A 297 -6.45 21.57 -1.52
CA HIS A 297 -5.09 21.06 -1.41
C HIS A 297 -4.86 19.83 -2.27
N GLY A 298 -3.66 19.75 -2.88
CA GLY A 298 -3.18 18.59 -3.62
C GLY A 298 -4.09 18.11 -4.75
N PRO A 299 -4.63 19.01 -5.61
CA PRO A 299 -5.48 18.58 -6.72
C PRO A 299 -4.64 17.91 -7.79
N GLY A 300 -5.06 16.74 -8.24
CA GLY A 300 -4.35 16.01 -9.29
C GLY A 300 -5.03 14.71 -9.68
N HIS A 301 -4.30 13.85 -10.37
CA HIS A 301 -4.73 12.57 -10.92
C HIS A 301 -6.14 12.66 -11.51
N HIS A 302 -6.20 13.10 -12.74
CA HIS A 302 -7.40 13.63 -13.36
C HIS A 302 -7.76 12.89 -14.65
N SER A 303 -8.96 13.16 -15.10
CA SER A 303 -9.42 12.85 -16.46
C SER A 303 -10.14 14.07 -17.06
N ILE A 304 -10.25 14.11 -18.38
CA ILE A 304 -10.92 15.21 -19.10
C ILE A 304 -12.22 14.70 -19.71
N LEU A 305 -13.31 15.44 -19.46
CA LEU A 305 -14.60 15.25 -20.10
C LEU A 305 -14.83 16.36 -21.13
N GLU A 306 -15.11 15.99 -22.38
CA GLU A 306 -15.67 16.91 -23.37
C GLU A 306 -17.18 16.72 -23.41
N GLN A 307 -17.90 17.82 -23.28
CA GLN A 307 -19.36 17.85 -23.34
C GLN A 307 -19.84 19.11 -24.07
N ASP A 308 -20.47 18.92 -25.22
CA ASP A 308 -21.07 19.97 -26.03
C ASP A 308 -20.06 21.10 -26.40
N GLY A 309 -18.80 20.71 -26.70
CA GLY A 309 -17.71 21.62 -27.04
C GLY A 309 -17.07 22.36 -25.85
N ARG A 310 -17.52 22.06 -24.64
CA ARG A 310 -16.89 22.49 -23.38
C ARG A 310 -16.03 21.36 -22.83
N TYR A 311 -14.98 21.72 -22.12
CA TYR A 311 -14.06 20.77 -21.50
C TYR A 311 -14.08 20.92 -19.98
N PHE A 312 -13.99 19.80 -19.27
CA PHE A 312 -13.98 19.76 -17.81
C PHE A 312 -12.85 18.86 -17.35
N ILE A 313 -12.17 19.29 -16.30
CA ILE A 313 -11.21 18.47 -15.58
C ILE A 313 -11.88 17.84 -14.36
N VAL A 314 -11.92 16.53 -14.30
CA VAL A 314 -12.36 15.75 -13.13
C VAL A 314 -11.10 15.21 -12.46
N TYR A 315 -10.92 15.54 -11.20
CA TYR A 315 -9.68 15.31 -10.46
C TYR A 315 -9.97 14.96 -9.01
N HIS A 316 -9.00 14.39 -8.29
CA HIS A 316 -9.13 14.31 -6.84
C HIS A 316 -8.42 15.47 -6.13
N ARG A 317 -8.86 15.77 -4.93
CA ARG A 317 -8.23 16.68 -3.97
C ARG A 317 -8.14 16.01 -2.62
N HIS A 318 -7.34 16.55 -1.70
CA HIS A 318 -7.34 16.13 -0.31
C HIS A 318 -8.66 16.45 0.39
N ASN A 319 -9.03 15.66 1.38
CA ASN A 319 -10.25 15.86 2.16
C ASN A 319 -10.13 17.10 3.04
N ASN A 320 -10.82 18.17 2.69
CA ASN A 320 -10.92 19.38 3.52
C ASN A 320 -12.07 19.27 4.53
N PRO A 321 -11.91 19.85 5.71
CA PRO A 321 -10.70 20.45 6.31
C PRO A 321 -9.83 19.43 7.07
N LYS A 322 -10.17 18.17 7.00
CA LYS A 322 -9.74 17.10 7.91
C LYS A 322 -8.37 16.55 7.59
N SER A 323 -7.91 16.71 6.35
CA SER A 323 -6.64 16.21 5.88
C SER A 323 -6.07 17.12 4.81
N VAL A 324 -4.78 17.36 4.86
CA VAL A 324 -4.02 18.05 3.80
C VAL A 324 -3.02 17.09 3.15
N HIS A 325 -3.20 15.78 3.32
CA HIS A 325 -2.42 14.74 2.68
C HIS A 325 -3.30 13.53 2.28
N GLY A 326 -2.78 12.70 1.41
CA GLY A 326 -3.50 11.70 0.68
C GLY A 326 -4.09 10.55 1.45
N PHE A 327 -5.03 9.88 1.01
CA PHE A 327 -5.85 8.69 1.21
C PHE A 327 -7.23 8.92 1.82
N ASN A 328 -7.64 10.15 1.98
CA ASN A 328 -9.06 10.53 2.12
C ASN A 328 -9.42 11.48 1.00
N ARG A 329 -9.05 11.14 -0.24
CA ARG A 329 -9.20 12.02 -1.39
C ARG A 329 -10.65 12.09 -1.86
N GLN A 330 -11.02 13.19 -2.48
CA GLN A 330 -12.38 13.48 -2.91
C GLN A 330 -12.41 13.93 -4.36
N VAL A 331 -13.37 13.43 -5.13
CA VAL A 331 -13.49 13.73 -6.57
C VAL A 331 -14.20 15.05 -6.80
N CYS A 332 -13.55 15.93 -7.54
CA CYS A 332 -14.00 17.27 -7.90
C CYS A 332 -14.03 17.48 -9.42
N ILE A 333 -14.68 18.55 -9.86
CA ILE A 333 -14.74 18.97 -11.26
C ILE A 333 -14.64 20.49 -11.35
N ASP A 334 -13.89 20.98 -12.35
CA ASP A 334 -13.90 22.38 -12.77
C ASP A 334 -13.82 22.49 -14.29
N GLU A 335 -14.20 23.65 -14.84
CA GLU A 335 -14.17 23.88 -16.28
C GLU A 335 -12.74 24.17 -16.77
N LEU A 336 -12.35 23.49 -17.84
CA LEU A 336 -11.07 23.67 -18.51
C LEU A 336 -11.29 24.55 -19.77
N LYS A 337 -10.60 25.67 -19.86
CA LYS A 337 -10.74 26.66 -20.93
C LYS A 337 -9.45 26.79 -21.72
N PHE A 338 -9.59 27.27 -22.96
CA PHE A 338 -8.48 27.48 -23.89
C PHE A 338 -8.41 28.94 -24.31
N ASP A 339 -7.20 29.44 -24.53
CA ASP A 339 -6.99 30.72 -25.19
C ASP A 339 -7.19 30.60 -26.72
N ALA A 340 -6.98 31.72 -27.44
CA ALA A 340 -7.14 31.78 -28.90
C ALA A 340 -6.10 30.92 -29.64
N GLU A 341 -4.96 30.69 -29.04
CA GLU A 341 -3.83 29.91 -29.56
C GLU A 341 -3.97 28.42 -29.26
N GLY A 342 -4.95 28.05 -28.45
CA GLY A 342 -5.23 26.67 -28.05
C GLY A 342 -4.49 26.22 -26.80
N ASN A 343 -3.81 27.12 -26.07
CA ASN A 343 -3.22 26.75 -24.80
C ASN A 343 -4.30 26.59 -23.73
N ILE A 344 -4.12 25.65 -22.80
CA ILE A 344 -5.00 25.48 -21.66
C ILE A 344 -4.75 26.63 -20.67
N LEU A 345 -5.80 27.35 -20.30
CA LEU A 345 -5.75 28.37 -19.26
C LEU A 345 -5.66 27.69 -17.87
N PRO A 346 -4.91 28.26 -16.93
CA PRO A 346 -4.85 27.71 -15.57
C PRO A 346 -6.25 27.58 -14.95
N VAL A 347 -6.52 26.40 -14.41
CA VAL A 347 -7.78 26.09 -13.69
C VAL A 347 -7.59 26.42 -12.23
N VAL A 348 -8.52 27.20 -11.69
CA VAL A 348 -8.59 27.49 -10.26
C VAL A 348 -9.55 26.46 -9.64
N PRO A 349 -9.07 25.53 -8.83
CA PRO A 349 -9.93 24.53 -8.21
C PRO A 349 -10.87 25.18 -7.19
N THR A 350 -12.15 24.73 -7.16
CA THR A 350 -13.20 25.33 -6.34
C THR A 350 -13.94 24.31 -5.48
N HIS A 351 -14.60 24.80 -4.40
CA HIS A 351 -15.60 24.01 -3.67
C HIS A 351 -16.97 24.02 -4.35
N ASN A 352 -17.13 24.89 -5.34
CA ASN A 352 -18.41 25.23 -5.90
C ASN A 352 -18.42 25.04 -7.42
N ALA A 353 -18.69 23.86 -7.87
CA ALA A 353 -18.84 23.55 -9.30
C ALA A 353 -20.14 24.13 -9.94
N GLN A 354 -20.78 25.16 -9.36
CA GLN A 354 -22.14 25.65 -9.70
C GLN A 354 -22.37 25.99 -11.16
N ASN A 355 -21.35 26.34 -11.90
CA ASN A 355 -21.49 26.77 -13.31
C ASN A 355 -21.04 25.65 -14.28
N VAL A 356 -20.73 24.46 -13.75
CA VAL A 356 -20.05 23.45 -14.56
C VAL A 356 -21.03 22.73 -15.49
N LEU A 357 -22.02 22.03 -14.98
CA LEU A 357 -22.92 21.21 -15.82
C LEU A 357 -24.43 21.48 -15.56
N SER A 358 -24.88 21.48 -14.31
CA SER A 358 -26.29 21.65 -13.98
C SER A 358 -26.49 22.22 -12.57
N PRO A 359 -26.54 23.54 -12.43
CA PRO A 359 -26.86 24.12 -11.12
C PRO A 359 -28.34 23.83 -10.76
N LEU A 360 -28.53 23.20 -9.59
CA LEU A 360 -29.88 22.95 -9.07
C LEU A 360 -30.53 24.22 -8.56
N SER A 361 -31.72 24.49 -9.05
CA SER A 361 -32.62 25.47 -8.41
C SER A 361 -33.14 24.93 -7.07
N LEU A 362 -33.62 25.82 -6.19
CA LEU A 362 -34.18 25.39 -4.90
C LEU A 362 -35.37 24.43 -5.05
N SER A 363 -36.13 24.55 -6.17
CA SER A 363 -37.27 23.66 -6.46
C SER A 363 -36.86 22.25 -6.89
N GLU A 364 -35.66 22.06 -7.36
CA GLU A 364 -35.12 20.76 -7.80
C GLU A 364 -34.40 20.01 -6.68
N ARG A 365 -34.15 20.69 -5.54
CA ARG A 365 -33.54 20.05 -4.39
C ARG A 365 -34.53 19.18 -3.63
N ASN A 366 -34.00 18.20 -2.90
CA ASN A 366 -34.80 17.37 -1.99
C ASN A 366 -35.44 18.22 -0.87
N ILE A 367 -36.52 17.72 -0.28
CA ILE A 367 -37.30 18.50 0.73
C ILE A 367 -36.61 18.57 2.10
N ALA A 368 -35.57 17.82 2.36
CA ALA A 368 -34.73 17.90 3.56
C ALA A 368 -33.61 18.94 3.44
N TYR A 369 -33.40 19.53 2.25
CA TYR A 369 -32.32 20.48 2.05
C TYR A 369 -32.39 21.64 3.04
N GLY A 370 -31.35 21.76 3.86
CA GLY A 370 -31.22 22.80 4.89
C GLY A 370 -32.17 22.62 6.07
N ALA A 371 -32.83 21.48 6.22
CA ALA A 371 -33.66 21.15 7.38
C ALA A 371 -32.82 21.14 8.67
N LYS A 372 -33.46 21.43 9.79
CA LYS A 372 -32.84 21.36 11.10
C LYS A 372 -32.58 19.90 11.46
N VAL A 373 -31.37 19.61 11.87
CA VAL A 373 -30.95 18.24 12.30
C VAL A 373 -30.46 18.28 13.73
N THR A 374 -30.83 17.28 14.50
CA THR A 374 -30.25 16.94 15.80
C THR A 374 -29.73 15.52 15.77
N ALA A 375 -28.78 15.21 16.62
CA ALA A 375 -28.16 13.92 16.69
C ALA A 375 -28.00 13.42 18.13
N SER A 376 -27.87 12.11 18.33
CA SER A 376 -27.49 11.52 19.60
C SER A 376 -26.16 12.06 20.11
N SER A 377 -25.21 12.20 19.20
CA SER A 377 -23.87 12.74 19.44
C SER A 377 -23.27 13.29 18.15
N TYR A 378 -22.13 13.96 18.24
CA TYR A 378 -21.26 14.28 17.09
C TYR A 378 -19.81 14.41 17.54
N TYR A 379 -18.90 14.10 16.65
CA TYR A 379 -17.47 13.94 16.95
C TYR A 379 -16.82 15.26 17.38
N ASP A 380 -16.98 16.31 16.58
CA ASP A 380 -16.48 17.67 16.83
C ASP A 380 -17.16 18.69 15.90
N GLU A 381 -16.69 19.94 15.93
CA GLU A 381 -17.21 21.06 15.13
C GLU A 381 -17.10 20.86 13.59
N TRP A 382 -16.31 19.90 13.15
CA TRP A 382 -16.12 19.56 11.73
C TRP A 382 -17.12 18.51 11.23
N PHE A 383 -17.91 17.90 12.15
CA PHE A 383 -18.79 16.74 11.88
C PHE A 383 -20.21 16.97 12.42
N LYS A 384 -20.72 18.19 12.23
CA LYS A 384 -22.01 18.62 12.79
C LYS A 384 -23.21 17.91 12.16
N PRO A 385 -24.31 17.75 12.94
CA PRO A 385 -25.54 17.12 12.45
C PRO A 385 -26.12 17.78 11.21
N GLU A 386 -26.09 19.13 11.13
CA GLU A 386 -26.65 19.91 10.01
C GLU A 386 -25.99 19.59 8.64
N TYR A 387 -24.81 19.00 8.64
CA TYR A 387 -24.14 18.60 7.40
C TYR A 387 -24.85 17.42 6.71
N ALA A 388 -25.67 16.66 7.45
CA ALA A 388 -26.43 15.56 6.86
C ALA A 388 -27.59 16.01 5.95
N THR A 389 -27.88 17.30 5.84
CA THR A 389 -28.96 17.84 4.99
C THR A 389 -28.55 19.07 4.17
N ASP A 390 -27.26 19.32 4.01
CA ASP A 390 -26.76 20.54 3.36
C ASP A 390 -26.49 20.40 1.87
N ASP A 391 -26.66 19.21 1.28
CA ASP A 391 -26.35 18.90 -0.14
C ASP A 391 -24.90 19.24 -0.51
N ASN A 392 -23.96 19.10 0.42
CA ASN A 392 -22.53 19.27 0.19
C ASN A 392 -21.81 17.95 0.43
N ASN A 393 -21.31 17.33 -0.62
CA ASN A 393 -20.59 16.05 -0.52
C ASN A 393 -19.20 16.18 0.15
N GLY A 394 -18.77 17.39 0.51
CA GLY A 394 -17.53 17.67 1.26
C GLY A 394 -17.70 17.71 2.77
N THR A 395 -18.94 17.66 3.26
CA THR A 395 -19.30 17.72 4.67
C THR A 395 -20.05 16.47 5.10
N LEU A 396 -19.86 16.01 6.34
CA LEU A 396 -20.61 14.88 6.89
C LEU A 396 -20.85 15.04 8.40
N TRP A 397 -21.94 14.48 8.88
CA TRP A 397 -22.07 14.18 10.29
C TRP A 397 -21.32 12.91 10.64
N LYS A 398 -20.67 12.90 11.80
CA LYS A 398 -20.03 11.72 12.39
C LYS A 398 -20.32 11.65 13.88
N ALA A 399 -20.69 10.48 14.39
CA ALA A 399 -20.97 10.25 15.80
C ALA A 399 -19.73 10.44 16.67
N ALA A 400 -19.91 10.74 17.95
CA ALA A 400 -18.81 10.94 18.88
C ALA A 400 -18.04 9.64 19.15
N LYS A 401 -16.73 9.75 19.26
CA LYS A 401 -15.88 8.65 19.73
C LYS A 401 -16.26 8.29 21.16
N GLY A 402 -16.34 7.02 21.47
CA GLY A 402 -16.68 6.50 22.79
C GLY A 402 -18.15 6.07 22.93
N ASN A 403 -19.07 6.57 22.10
CA ASN A 403 -20.45 6.10 22.11
C ASN A 403 -20.65 4.79 21.32
N TRP A 404 -19.72 4.45 20.45
CA TRP A 404 -19.77 3.31 19.55
C TRP A 404 -18.76 2.22 19.89
N ASP A 405 -17.67 2.58 20.57
CA ASP A 405 -16.63 1.67 21.02
C ASP A 405 -16.87 1.16 22.45
N GLY A 406 -16.73 -0.14 22.66
CA GLY A 406 -16.66 -0.73 23.98
C GLY A 406 -17.97 -1.21 24.59
N ALA A 407 -17.97 -1.47 25.90
CA ALA A 407 -19.05 -2.12 26.63
C ALA A 407 -20.34 -1.30 26.79
N GLU A 408 -20.28 -0.01 26.55
CA GLU A 408 -21.40 0.91 26.64
C GLU A 408 -21.92 1.35 25.26
N ARG A 409 -21.62 0.60 24.20
CA ARG A 409 -22.12 0.87 22.87
C ARG A 409 -23.63 0.99 22.84
N HIS A 410 -24.12 2.06 22.20
CA HIS A 410 -25.53 2.28 21.93
C HIS A 410 -25.74 2.80 20.50
N ASP A 411 -26.97 2.64 20.02
CA ASP A 411 -27.34 3.09 18.69
C ASP A 411 -27.22 4.61 18.56
N GLU A 412 -26.64 5.04 17.45
CA GLU A 412 -26.50 6.46 17.11
C GLU A 412 -27.62 6.90 16.16
N TRP A 413 -28.12 8.12 16.33
CA TRP A 413 -29.22 8.59 15.53
C TRP A 413 -29.09 10.04 15.09
N LEU A 414 -29.73 10.31 13.94
CA LEU A 414 -30.02 11.65 13.40
C LEU A 414 -31.53 11.87 13.33
N GLU A 415 -31.99 13.04 13.74
CA GLU A 415 -33.38 13.44 13.62
C GLU A 415 -33.48 14.72 12.80
N ILE A 416 -34.26 14.66 11.73
CA ILE A 416 -34.49 15.74 10.79
C ILE A 416 -35.88 16.34 11.03
N ASP A 417 -35.97 17.66 11.25
CA ASP A 417 -37.22 18.41 11.32
C ASP A 417 -37.47 19.15 9.98
N LEU A 418 -38.42 18.66 9.19
CA LEU A 418 -38.85 19.29 7.93
C LEU A 418 -39.62 20.59 8.11
N GLY A 419 -39.81 21.06 9.38
CA GLY A 419 -40.52 22.26 9.74
C GLY A 419 -42.05 22.17 9.70
N LYS A 420 -42.61 21.26 8.90
CA LYS A 420 -44.04 20.99 8.79
C LYS A 420 -44.28 19.56 8.26
N ASN A 421 -45.53 19.08 8.45
CA ASN A 421 -45.93 17.80 7.86
C ASN A 421 -45.90 17.87 6.33
N MET A 422 -45.02 17.06 5.73
CA MET A 422 -44.80 16.94 4.28
C MET A 422 -45.07 15.53 3.82
N THR A 423 -45.59 15.36 2.60
CA THR A 423 -45.72 14.04 1.97
C THR A 423 -44.47 13.74 1.16
N PHE A 424 -43.92 12.54 1.32
CA PHE A 424 -42.79 12.03 0.57
C PHE A 424 -42.88 10.50 0.40
N ASN A 425 -42.10 9.99 -0.55
CA ASN A 425 -42.14 8.56 -0.91
C ASN A 425 -40.77 7.90 -0.98
N GLU A 426 -39.69 8.66 -0.94
CA GLU A 426 -38.33 8.10 -0.90
C GLU A 426 -37.42 8.88 0.06
N ILE A 427 -36.57 8.12 0.76
CA ILE A 427 -35.46 8.63 1.58
C ILE A 427 -34.18 8.00 1.05
N TRP A 428 -33.20 8.83 0.72
CA TRP A 428 -31.88 8.43 0.27
C TRP A 428 -30.85 8.75 1.36
N THR A 429 -30.14 7.75 1.84
CA THR A 429 -29.09 7.92 2.85
C THR A 429 -27.72 7.62 2.24
N GLN A 430 -26.82 8.58 2.32
CA GLN A 430 -25.45 8.47 1.84
C GLN A 430 -24.51 8.37 3.05
N PHE A 431 -24.14 7.14 3.40
CA PHE A 431 -23.23 6.85 4.48
C PHE A 431 -21.77 7.17 4.11
N GLU A 432 -20.88 7.22 5.11
CA GLU A 432 -19.48 7.62 4.92
C GLU A 432 -18.76 6.78 3.85
N TYR A 433 -18.91 5.46 3.92
CA TYR A 433 -18.29 4.55 2.94
C TYR A 433 -19.35 3.93 2.03
N ALA A 434 -19.37 4.35 0.78
CA ALA A 434 -20.32 3.86 -0.21
C ALA A 434 -20.18 2.35 -0.50
N THR A 435 -19.01 1.78 -0.24
CA THR A 435 -18.70 0.38 -0.51
C THR A 435 -18.95 -0.53 0.69
N PHE A 436 -19.51 -0.02 1.79
CA PHE A 436 -19.85 -0.78 2.99
C PHE A 436 -21.36 -0.90 3.14
N PHE A 437 -21.82 -1.95 3.81
CA PHE A 437 -23.19 -1.99 4.30
C PHE A 437 -23.31 -1.31 5.68
N TYR A 438 -24.49 -0.77 5.92
CA TYR A 438 -24.89 -0.21 7.21
C TYR A 438 -26.21 -0.85 7.65
N GLN A 439 -26.33 -1.14 8.94
CA GLN A 439 -27.58 -1.62 9.54
C GLN A 439 -28.25 -0.45 10.26
N TYR A 440 -29.49 -0.22 9.92
CA TYR A 440 -30.21 0.94 10.42
C TYR A 440 -31.71 0.76 10.31
N LYS A 441 -32.45 1.67 10.96
CA LYS A 441 -33.90 1.87 10.74
C LYS A 441 -34.21 3.32 10.47
N LEU A 442 -35.26 3.54 9.70
CA LEU A 442 -35.85 4.85 9.49
C LEU A 442 -37.24 4.87 10.12
N GLU A 443 -37.49 5.89 10.93
CA GLU A 443 -38.77 6.13 11.60
C GLU A 443 -39.27 7.53 11.24
N THR A 444 -40.59 7.72 11.17
CA THR A 444 -41.20 8.99 10.86
C THR A 444 -42.23 9.40 11.94
N SER A 445 -42.38 10.71 12.14
CA SER A 445 -43.32 11.23 13.12
C SER A 445 -43.97 12.51 12.63
N ARG A 446 -45.24 12.73 13.03
CA ARG A 446 -45.97 14.01 12.77
C ARG A 446 -45.76 15.02 13.86
N ASP A 447 -45.55 14.58 15.08
CA ASP A 447 -45.52 15.37 16.30
C ASP A 447 -44.17 15.33 17.06
N GLY A 448 -43.23 14.49 16.66
CA GLY A 448 -41.97 14.27 17.33
C GLY A 448 -42.08 13.39 18.61
N GLN A 449 -43.26 12.82 18.89
CA GLN A 449 -43.49 11.97 20.06
C GLN A 449 -43.88 10.56 19.66
N SER A 450 -44.79 10.42 18.69
CA SER A 450 -45.26 9.14 18.18
C SER A 450 -44.52 8.80 16.88
N TRP A 451 -43.81 7.67 16.87
CA TRP A 451 -42.97 7.26 15.76
C TRP A 451 -43.51 6.02 15.05
N GLU A 452 -43.55 6.07 13.73
CA GLU A 452 -43.93 4.95 12.86
C GLU A 452 -42.71 4.50 12.06
N LEU A 453 -42.50 3.18 11.99
CA LEU A 453 -41.44 2.60 11.21
C LEU A 453 -41.64 2.88 9.72
N TYR A 454 -40.66 3.47 9.07
CA TYR A 454 -40.63 3.74 7.64
C TYR A 454 -39.87 2.68 6.87
N ALA A 455 -38.71 2.30 7.37
CA ALA A 455 -37.89 1.21 6.82
C ALA A 455 -37.09 0.53 7.93
N ASP A 456 -37.03 -0.82 7.85
CA ASP A 456 -36.18 -1.64 8.70
C ASP A 456 -35.05 -2.22 7.85
N ARG A 457 -33.85 -1.81 8.15
CA ARG A 457 -32.59 -2.28 7.55
C ARG A 457 -31.63 -2.84 8.60
N THR A 458 -32.11 -3.25 9.75
CA THR A 458 -31.29 -3.73 10.88
C THR A 458 -30.57 -5.06 10.59
N THR A 459 -30.92 -5.73 9.48
CA THR A 459 -30.25 -6.94 8.98
C THR A 459 -29.66 -6.74 7.59
N ASN A 460 -29.45 -5.48 7.17
CA ASN A 460 -28.94 -5.19 5.84
C ASN A 460 -27.51 -5.64 5.63
N THR A 461 -27.23 -6.23 4.50
CA THR A 461 -25.88 -6.57 4.00
C THR A 461 -25.60 -6.01 2.62
N THR A 462 -26.48 -5.14 2.12
CA THR A 462 -26.36 -4.51 0.81
C THR A 462 -25.43 -3.31 0.91
N GLN A 463 -24.48 -3.25 0.00
CA GLN A 463 -23.53 -2.14 -0.19
C GLN A 463 -24.05 -1.18 -1.24
N GLY A 464 -23.41 -0.02 -1.38
CA GLY A 464 -23.73 0.99 -2.38
C GLY A 464 -24.24 2.29 -1.75
N SER A 465 -24.32 3.34 -2.55
CA SER A 465 -24.77 4.68 -2.13
C SER A 465 -25.53 5.36 -3.28
N PRO A 466 -26.65 6.07 -3.00
CA PRO A 466 -27.33 6.10 -1.70
C PRO A 466 -28.04 4.79 -1.39
N MET A 467 -28.24 4.51 -0.11
CA MET A 467 -29.26 3.55 0.32
C MET A 467 -30.62 4.18 0.10
N ILE A 468 -31.50 3.49 -0.60
CA ILE A 468 -32.80 3.99 -1.06
C ILE A 468 -33.91 3.25 -0.33
N ASP A 469 -34.69 3.97 0.47
CA ASP A 469 -35.85 3.44 1.17
C ASP A 469 -37.14 4.08 0.63
N LYS A 470 -38.09 3.22 0.25
CA LYS A 470 -39.33 3.63 -0.40
C LYS A 470 -40.53 3.37 0.50
N GLY A 471 -41.44 4.36 0.56
CA GLY A 471 -42.66 4.26 1.32
C GLY A 471 -43.45 5.56 1.26
N ASN A 472 -44.77 5.49 1.16
CA ASN A 472 -45.60 6.68 1.15
C ASN A 472 -45.98 7.08 2.59
N THR A 473 -45.55 8.27 2.99
CA THR A 473 -45.88 8.81 4.31
C THR A 473 -46.15 10.32 4.30
N LYS A 474 -46.74 10.81 5.38
CA LYS A 474 -46.85 12.25 5.65
C LYS A 474 -46.37 12.51 7.06
N ALA A 475 -45.20 13.12 7.18
CA ALA A 475 -44.54 13.36 8.45
C ALA A 475 -43.83 14.70 8.48
N ARG A 476 -43.46 15.18 9.64
CA ARG A 476 -42.61 16.35 9.88
C ARG A 476 -41.22 15.91 10.31
N TYR A 477 -41.10 14.84 11.09
CA TYR A 477 -39.82 14.36 11.60
C TYR A 477 -39.46 13.05 10.97
N ILE A 478 -38.14 12.89 10.71
CA ILE A 478 -37.54 11.67 10.23
C ILE A 478 -36.37 11.34 11.16
N ARG A 479 -36.33 10.11 11.68
CA ARG A 479 -35.20 9.63 12.49
C ARG A 479 -34.53 8.48 11.78
N LEU A 480 -33.23 8.64 11.53
CA LEU A 480 -32.33 7.57 11.15
C LEU A 480 -31.66 7.06 12.41
N THR A 481 -31.82 5.79 12.74
CA THR A 481 -31.07 5.13 13.82
C THR A 481 -30.15 4.08 13.21
N ILE A 482 -28.84 4.22 13.42
CA ILE A 482 -27.81 3.31 12.91
C ILE A 482 -27.52 2.32 14.03
N THR A 483 -27.73 1.02 13.75
CA THR A 483 -27.60 -0.06 14.72
C THR A 483 -26.30 -0.82 14.55
N ASP A 484 -25.76 -0.90 13.31
CA ASP A 484 -24.46 -1.51 13.03
C ASP A 484 -23.84 -1.02 11.71
N THR A 485 -22.56 -1.25 11.53
CA THR A 485 -21.82 -0.98 10.31
C THR A 485 -20.97 -2.20 9.95
N GLN A 486 -20.67 -2.38 8.67
CA GLN A 486 -19.76 -3.45 8.23
C GLN A 486 -18.40 -3.41 8.94
N LYS A 487 -17.96 -2.25 9.35
CA LYS A 487 -16.70 -2.00 10.04
C LYS A 487 -16.93 -1.93 11.54
N ASN A 488 -16.54 -2.97 12.28
CA ASN A 488 -16.62 -2.99 13.74
C ASN A 488 -15.90 -1.81 14.38
N GLY A 489 -16.52 -1.23 15.43
CA GLY A 489 -15.93 -0.10 16.13
C GLY A 489 -15.88 1.20 15.34
N HIS A 490 -16.32 1.19 14.07
CA HIS A 490 -16.32 2.38 13.24
C HIS A 490 -17.50 3.28 13.59
N MET A 491 -17.22 4.54 13.88
CA MET A 491 -18.25 5.51 14.24
C MET A 491 -19.17 5.76 13.06
N PRO A 492 -20.52 5.70 13.26
CA PRO A 492 -21.47 6.04 12.20
C PRO A 492 -21.27 7.45 11.67
N ALA A 493 -21.35 7.60 10.35
CA ALA A 493 -21.25 8.88 9.71
C ALA A 493 -22.09 8.92 8.43
N VAL A 494 -22.61 10.11 8.12
CA VAL A 494 -23.55 10.33 7.02
C VAL A 494 -23.17 11.61 6.28
N TRP A 495 -22.94 11.50 4.95
CA TRP A 495 -22.75 12.67 4.09
C TRP A 495 -24.06 13.43 3.91
N ASN A 496 -25.10 12.78 3.37
CA ASN A 496 -26.37 13.40 3.13
C ASN A 496 -27.56 12.46 3.34
N ILE A 497 -28.66 13.02 3.81
CA ILE A 497 -29.99 12.40 3.80
C ILE A 497 -30.89 13.24 2.90
N LYS A 498 -31.33 12.65 1.80
CA LYS A 498 -32.20 13.32 0.82
C LYS A 498 -33.60 12.74 0.90
N VAL A 499 -34.61 13.60 0.95
CA VAL A 499 -36.02 13.20 1.06
C VAL A 499 -36.80 13.68 -0.15
N TRP A 500 -37.53 12.80 -0.80
CA TRP A 500 -38.15 13.08 -2.09
C TRP A 500 -39.65 12.85 -2.09
N ARG A 501 -40.36 13.76 -2.73
CA ARG A 501 -41.75 13.55 -3.16
C ARG A 501 -41.81 12.79 -4.47
N GLN A 502 -40.87 13.07 -5.32
CA GLN A 502 -40.62 12.40 -6.59
C GLN A 502 -39.09 12.44 -6.78
N ALA A 503 -38.46 11.30 -6.57
CA ALA A 503 -37.03 11.19 -6.70
C ALA A 503 -36.59 11.26 -8.18
N PRO A 504 -35.42 11.85 -8.47
CA PRO A 504 -34.84 11.74 -9.81
C PRO A 504 -34.54 10.29 -10.16
N ALA A 505 -34.67 9.97 -11.44
CA ALA A 505 -34.37 8.62 -11.94
C ALA A 505 -32.86 8.37 -11.91
N LEU A 506 -32.42 7.34 -11.20
CA LEU A 506 -31.04 6.88 -11.23
C LEU A 506 -30.82 5.83 -12.33
N PRO A 507 -29.65 5.80 -12.97
CA PRO A 507 -29.27 4.67 -13.83
C PRO A 507 -29.17 3.39 -13.00
N TYR A 508 -29.49 2.26 -13.61
CA TYR A 508 -29.39 0.93 -12.99
C TYR A 508 -30.05 0.87 -11.59
N PRO A 509 -31.35 1.15 -11.47
CA PRO A 509 -32.01 1.34 -10.17
C PRO A 509 -31.91 0.10 -9.25
N GLU A 510 -31.85 -1.10 -9.83
CA GLU A 510 -31.77 -2.37 -9.08
C GLU A 510 -30.34 -2.79 -8.73
N ALA A 511 -29.32 -2.25 -9.43
CA ALA A 511 -27.95 -2.62 -9.17
C ALA A 511 -27.41 -1.86 -7.95
N THR A 512 -27.01 -2.58 -6.92
CA THR A 512 -26.37 -2.02 -5.71
C THR A 512 -24.98 -2.58 -5.49
N SER A 513 -24.83 -3.90 -5.68
CA SER A 513 -23.57 -4.62 -5.64
C SER A 513 -23.69 -5.82 -6.58
N GLN A 514 -22.66 -6.03 -7.38
CA GLN A 514 -22.51 -7.24 -8.20
C GLN A 514 -21.56 -8.24 -7.55
N SER A 515 -21.29 -8.06 -6.27
CA SER A 515 -20.17 -8.68 -5.58
C SER A 515 -20.33 -10.20 -5.42
N GLY A 516 -19.33 -10.93 -5.84
CA GLY A 516 -18.82 -12.10 -5.16
C GLY A 516 -17.55 -11.76 -4.39
N TYR A 517 -17.43 -10.55 -3.84
CA TYR A 517 -16.21 -10.07 -3.20
C TYR A 517 -16.00 -10.80 -1.85
N PRO A 518 -15.03 -11.75 -1.76
CA PRO A 518 -14.97 -12.65 -0.61
C PRO A 518 -14.43 -11.99 0.67
N GLY A 519 -13.84 -10.80 0.56
CA GLY A 519 -13.20 -10.14 1.69
C GLY A 519 -14.07 -9.14 2.45
N MET A 520 -15.27 -8.82 1.96
CA MET A 520 -16.09 -7.72 2.47
C MET A 520 -17.23 -8.16 3.38
N HIS A 521 -17.40 -9.46 3.57
CA HIS A 521 -18.38 -10.00 4.49
C HIS A 521 -17.70 -10.23 5.83
N GLN A 522 -17.96 -9.33 6.76
CA GLN A 522 -17.76 -9.63 8.16
C GLN A 522 -18.56 -10.90 8.47
N GLN A 523 -17.90 -11.97 8.77
CA GLN A 523 -18.57 -13.10 9.40
C GLN A 523 -19.08 -12.60 10.75
N ASP A 524 -20.35 -12.77 11.04
CA ASP A 524 -20.91 -12.55 12.37
C ASP A 524 -20.10 -13.39 13.37
N VAL A 525 -19.09 -12.78 13.94
CA VAL A 525 -18.37 -13.38 15.04
C VAL A 525 -19.22 -13.12 16.27
N LYS A 526 -20.19 -14.00 16.50
CA LYS A 526 -20.73 -14.12 17.85
C LYS A 526 -19.56 -14.33 18.79
N PRO A 527 -19.51 -13.69 19.96
CA PRO A 527 -18.50 -13.99 20.96
C PRO A 527 -18.57 -15.51 21.23
N ALA A 528 -17.65 -16.26 20.65
CA ALA A 528 -17.55 -17.68 20.94
C ALA A 528 -17.05 -17.81 22.36
N GLU A 529 -17.60 -18.79 23.07
CA GLU A 529 -17.06 -19.25 24.35
C GLU A 529 -15.53 -19.38 24.23
N ARG A 530 -14.82 -19.02 25.32
CA ARG A 530 -13.33 -18.98 25.39
C ARG A 530 -12.71 -20.33 25.08
N ASP A 531 -12.70 -20.72 23.85
CA ASP A 531 -12.06 -21.94 23.39
C ASP A 531 -10.78 -21.58 22.59
N PHE A 532 -9.64 -21.62 23.29
CA PHE A 532 -8.33 -21.49 22.67
C PHE A 532 -7.91 -22.75 21.87
N THR A 533 -8.78 -23.74 21.74
CA THR A 533 -8.42 -25.09 21.29
C THR A 533 -8.79 -25.41 19.85
N SER A 534 -9.54 -24.54 19.13
CA SER A 534 -9.93 -24.83 17.76
C SER A 534 -9.04 -24.17 16.73
N SER A 535 -8.30 -24.94 15.98
CA SER A 535 -7.67 -24.57 14.69
C SER A 535 -6.51 -23.59 14.76
N PHE A 536 -5.39 -23.91 15.39
CA PHE A 536 -4.22 -23.05 15.40
C PHE A 536 -2.94 -23.71 14.92
N ILE A 537 -2.00 -22.88 14.45
CA ILE A 537 -0.63 -23.27 14.14
C ILE A 537 0.20 -22.91 15.36
N PHE A 538 0.70 -23.93 16.03
CA PHE A 538 1.48 -23.77 17.25
C PHE A 538 2.80 -24.51 17.14
N PHE A 539 3.91 -23.87 17.45
CA PHE A 539 5.14 -24.55 17.75
C PHE A 539 5.67 -24.12 19.13
N ASP A 540 6.27 -25.04 19.80
CA ASP A 540 6.97 -24.86 21.06
C ASP A 540 8.34 -25.51 20.96
N ALA A 541 9.38 -24.77 21.22
CA ALA A 541 10.76 -25.25 21.12
C ALA A 541 11.11 -26.35 22.13
N SER A 542 10.27 -26.55 23.15
CA SER A 542 10.39 -27.70 24.08
C SER A 542 9.92 -29.03 23.48
N ASN A 543 9.15 -29.00 22.39
CA ASN A 543 8.62 -30.21 21.75
C ASN A 543 9.61 -30.80 20.74
N VAL A 544 10.63 -31.46 21.23
CA VAL A 544 11.71 -32.05 20.43
C VAL A 544 11.21 -33.12 19.46
N ALA A 545 10.08 -33.79 19.77
CA ALA A 545 9.49 -34.81 18.90
C ALA A 545 8.94 -34.26 17.57
N ALA A 546 8.64 -32.97 17.52
CA ALA A 546 8.17 -32.27 16.31
C ALA A 546 9.32 -31.78 15.40
N MET A 547 10.57 -32.07 15.74
CA MET A 547 11.75 -31.51 15.09
C MET A 547 12.56 -32.54 14.33
N THR A 548 13.02 -32.22 13.16
CA THR A 548 13.95 -33.02 12.38
C THR A 548 15.35 -32.43 12.48
N PRO A 549 16.32 -33.14 13.06
CA PRO A 549 17.69 -32.66 13.17
C PRO A 549 18.44 -32.66 11.82
N HIS A 550 19.41 -31.78 11.71
CA HIS A 550 20.34 -31.70 10.59
C HIS A 550 21.60 -32.54 10.88
N ASP A 551 21.97 -33.41 9.96
CA ASP A 551 23.23 -34.21 10.00
C ASP A 551 23.50 -34.93 11.34
N ASN A 552 22.49 -35.54 11.94
CA ASN A 552 22.59 -36.22 13.24
C ASN A 552 23.02 -35.31 14.42
N LYS A 553 22.91 -34.01 14.29
CA LYS A 553 23.10 -33.06 15.38
C LYS A 553 21.77 -32.78 16.06
N PRO A 554 21.47 -33.33 17.22
CA PRO A 554 20.11 -33.38 17.77
C PRO A 554 19.46 -32.01 18.05
N PHE A 555 20.27 -30.95 18.16
CA PHE A 555 19.79 -29.59 18.44
C PHE A 555 19.94 -28.61 17.27
N ASP A 556 20.47 -29.02 16.13
CA ASP A 556 20.50 -28.24 14.90
C ASP A 556 19.30 -28.67 14.04
N ILE A 557 18.25 -27.86 14.04
CA ILE A 557 16.94 -28.22 13.50
C ILE A 557 16.83 -27.78 12.04
N GLN A 558 16.42 -28.70 11.18
CA GLN A 558 16.18 -28.44 9.76
C GLN A 558 14.70 -28.32 9.41
N GLU A 559 13.85 -29.03 10.11
CA GLU A 559 12.40 -29.02 9.92
C GLU A 559 11.67 -29.03 11.27
N VAL A 560 10.54 -28.31 11.32
CA VAL A 560 9.63 -28.30 12.46
C VAL A 560 8.24 -28.66 11.94
N VAL A 561 7.57 -29.60 12.63
CA VAL A 561 6.18 -29.94 12.36
C VAL A 561 5.32 -29.31 13.43
N CYS A 562 4.38 -28.45 13.05
CA CYS A 562 3.39 -27.91 13.95
C CYS A 562 2.37 -29.00 14.29
N GLN A 563 2.24 -29.31 15.57
CA GLN A 563 1.29 -30.32 16.02
C GLN A 563 -0.14 -29.75 16.04
N LYS A 564 -1.09 -30.62 15.72
CA LYS A 564 -2.49 -30.41 16.09
C LYS A 564 -2.60 -30.26 17.59
N ASP A 565 -3.59 -29.48 18.00
CA ASP A 565 -4.08 -29.62 19.35
C ASP A 565 -4.68 -31.05 19.57
N ASN A 566 -4.84 -31.42 20.82
CA ASN A 566 -5.37 -32.74 21.21
C ASN A 566 -6.90 -32.89 20.99
N THR A 567 -7.57 -31.92 20.37
CA THR A 567 -9.05 -31.88 20.25
C THR A 567 -9.59 -32.54 18.98
N GLY A 568 -8.73 -33.02 18.09
CA GLY A 568 -9.14 -33.73 16.87
C GLY A 568 -9.64 -32.83 15.73
N SER A 569 -9.41 -31.55 15.78
CA SER A 569 -9.74 -30.56 14.74
C SER A 569 -9.07 -30.89 13.41
N SER A 570 -9.71 -30.55 12.30
CA SER A 570 -9.32 -30.84 10.91
C SER A 570 -8.23 -29.93 10.32
N VAL A 571 -7.49 -29.16 11.11
CA VAL A 571 -6.41 -28.31 10.62
C VAL A 571 -5.27 -29.16 10.07
N PRO A 572 -4.80 -28.88 8.85
CA PRO A 572 -3.69 -29.60 8.29
C PRO A 572 -2.42 -29.39 9.13
N ILE A 573 -1.67 -30.46 9.31
CA ILE A 573 -0.33 -30.40 9.88
C ILE A 573 0.52 -29.57 8.95
N MET A 574 1.16 -28.49 9.46
CA MET A 574 2.09 -27.68 8.69
C MET A 574 3.53 -28.04 9.00
N THR A 575 4.32 -28.17 7.96
CA THR A 575 5.75 -28.44 8.07
C THR A 575 6.53 -27.20 7.70
N PHE A 576 7.39 -26.75 8.60
CA PHE A 576 8.27 -25.61 8.37
C PHE A 576 9.69 -26.09 8.07
N LYS A 577 10.27 -25.60 6.99
CA LYS A 577 11.63 -25.91 6.59
C LYS A 577 12.55 -24.72 6.87
N ALA A 578 13.67 -25.01 7.53
CA ALA A 578 14.74 -24.04 7.74
C ALA A 578 15.55 -23.84 6.45
N ASN A 579 15.84 -22.60 6.11
CA ASN A 579 16.80 -22.26 5.04
C ASN A 579 18.25 -22.63 5.42
N LYS A 580 18.55 -22.58 6.71
CA LYS A 580 19.81 -23.03 7.35
C LYS A 580 19.42 -23.65 8.70
N PRO A 581 20.17 -24.65 9.21
CA PRO A 581 19.86 -25.25 10.50
C PRO A 581 19.73 -24.22 11.61
N ILE A 582 18.69 -24.36 12.44
CA ILE A 582 18.40 -23.47 13.56
C ILE A 582 18.70 -24.19 14.87
N ARG A 583 19.47 -23.55 15.74
CA ARG A 583 19.84 -24.13 17.02
C ARG A 583 18.71 -24.04 18.03
N ALA A 584 18.25 -25.19 18.54
CA ALA A 584 17.38 -25.27 19.70
C ALA A 584 18.21 -25.35 20.98
N ARG A 585 17.86 -24.54 22.00
CA ARG A 585 18.57 -24.52 23.29
C ARG A 585 17.72 -23.91 24.40
N VAL A 586 18.17 -24.10 25.63
CA VAL A 586 17.58 -23.41 26.79
C VAL A 586 18.21 -22.02 26.92
N LYS A 587 17.38 -20.98 27.05
CA LYS A 587 17.80 -19.61 27.31
C LYS A 587 16.93 -19.01 28.43
N ASP A 588 17.55 -18.60 29.51
CA ASP A 588 16.89 -18.01 30.68
C ASP A 588 15.64 -18.79 31.12
N GLY A 589 15.81 -20.09 31.27
CA GLY A 589 14.77 -21.00 31.72
C GLY A 589 13.74 -21.45 30.68
N LYS A 590 13.86 -21.07 29.40
CA LYS A 590 12.97 -21.51 28.30
C LYS A 590 13.72 -22.25 27.19
N TRP A 591 13.15 -23.33 26.69
CA TRP A 591 13.53 -23.86 25.39
C TRP A 591 13.18 -22.86 24.30
N ALA A 592 14.13 -22.62 23.40
CA ALA A 592 13.93 -21.67 22.31
C ALA A 592 14.78 -22.00 21.08
N PHE A 593 14.31 -21.58 19.93
CA PHE A 593 15.10 -21.55 18.71
C PHE A 593 15.89 -20.26 18.65
N PHE A 594 17.19 -20.37 18.41
CA PHE A 594 18.06 -19.22 18.21
C PHE A 594 18.16 -18.85 16.74
N PHE A 595 17.73 -17.65 16.41
CA PHE A 595 17.86 -17.04 15.10
C PHE A 595 19.02 -16.05 15.13
N ASN A 596 19.97 -16.22 14.24
CA ASN A 596 21.19 -15.38 14.19
C ASN A 596 21.12 -14.24 13.19
N GLY A 597 19.92 -13.84 12.73
CA GLY A 597 19.74 -12.77 11.77
C GLY A 597 19.85 -13.19 10.29
N SER A 598 19.98 -14.50 10.00
CA SER A 598 20.03 -15.01 8.62
C SER A 598 19.18 -16.28 8.42
N GLN A 599 18.59 -16.77 9.47
CA GLN A 599 17.80 -18.01 9.47
C GLN A 599 16.31 -17.69 9.44
N ARG A 600 15.54 -18.58 8.82
CA ARG A 600 14.09 -18.57 8.82
C ARG A 600 13.54 -19.96 8.65
N LEU A 601 12.31 -20.14 9.11
CA LEU A 601 11.46 -21.29 8.83
C LEU A 601 10.34 -20.84 7.90
N THR A 602 10.13 -21.56 6.80
CA THR A 602 9.03 -21.28 5.87
C THR A 602 8.15 -22.51 5.75
N SER A 603 6.83 -22.34 5.79
CA SER A 603 5.89 -23.45 5.63
C SER A 603 6.02 -24.05 4.23
N LYS A 604 5.96 -25.39 4.15
CA LYS A 604 5.90 -26.10 2.87
C LYS A 604 4.54 -25.95 2.20
N GLU A 605 3.51 -25.92 3.02
CA GLU A 605 2.12 -25.80 2.62
C GLU A 605 1.76 -24.31 2.43
N ALA A 606 0.85 -24.03 1.50
CA ALA A 606 0.28 -22.70 1.33
C ALA A 606 -0.57 -22.31 2.54
N LEU A 607 -0.81 -21.02 2.69
CA LEU A 607 -1.60 -20.48 3.79
C LEU A 607 -3.00 -21.11 3.82
N PRO A 608 -3.41 -21.67 4.96
CA PRO A 608 -4.76 -22.22 5.11
C PRO A 608 -5.84 -21.17 4.83
N LYS A 609 -6.99 -21.60 4.33
CA LYS A 609 -8.08 -20.70 3.91
C LYS A 609 -8.59 -19.79 5.02
N GLU A 610 -8.45 -20.23 6.27
CA GLU A 610 -8.87 -19.52 7.48
C GLU A 610 -8.04 -18.26 7.76
N TYR A 611 -6.90 -18.09 7.12
CA TYR A 611 -6.00 -16.93 7.27
C TYR A 611 -5.93 -16.04 6.03
N ARG A 612 -6.82 -16.27 5.06
CA ARG A 612 -6.80 -15.56 3.79
C ARG A 612 -7.67 -14.32 3.82
N TYR A 613 -7.33 -13.38 2.95
CA TYR A 613 -8.05 -12.12 2.80
C TYR A 613 -8.04 -11.30 4.09
N ASN A 614 -9.18 -10.81 4.52
CA ASN A 614 -9.35 -10.09 5.79
C ASN A 614 -9.83 -10.99 6.94
N ALA A 615 -9.53 -12.28 6.89
CA ALA A 615 -9.91 -13.20 7.95
C ALA A 615 -9.28 -12.79 9.29
N PRO A 616 -10.02 -12.91 10.40
CA PRO A 616 -9.49 -12.65 11.72
C PRO A 616 -8.29 -13.54 12.05
N TYR A 617 -7.32 -13.00 12.75
CA TYR A 617 -6.18 -13.77 13.23
C TYR A 617 -5.59 -13.22 14.53
N THR A 618 -4.80 -14.05 15.18
CA THR A 618 -3.87 -13.68 16.24
C THR A 618 -2.51 -14.29 15.94
N ILE A 619 -1.45 -13.50 16.04
CA ILE A 619 -0.06 -13.98 16.05
C ILE A 619 0.52 -13.62 17.40
N ALA A 620 0.92 -14.63 18.19
CA ALA A 620 1.52 -14.44 19.51
C ALA A 620 2.85 -15.21 19.62
N ALA A 621 3.89 -14.55 20.09
CA ALA A 621 5.20 -15.17 20.24
C ALA A 621 5.90 -14.75 21.54
N TRP A 622 6.47 -15.72 22.23
CA TRP A 622 7.45 -15.45 23.29
C TRP A 622 8.84 -15.31 22.68
N VAL A 623 9.38 -14.12 22.80
CA VAL A 623 10.65 -13.72 22.17
C VAL A 623 11.62 -13.12 23.18
N LEU A 624 12.92 -13.33 22.93
CA LEU A 624 14.00 -12.62 23.57
C LEU A 624 14.91 -12.09 22.47
N SER A 625 14.84 -10.79 22.21
CA SER A 625 15.74 -10.13 21.26
C SER A 625 17.13 -10.00 21.85
N THR A 626 18.14 -10.54 21.21
CA THR A 626 19.55 -10.37 21.65
C THR A 626 20.15 -9.08 21.12
N LYS A 627 19.58 -8.57 20.03
CA LYS A 627 19.94 -7.28 19.47
C LYS A 627 18.69 -6.69 18.82
N THR A 628 18.24 -5.58 19.36
CA THR A 628 17.11 -4.86 18.77
C THR A 628 17.56 -4.20 17.48
N LYS A 629 16.99 -4.63 16.38
CA LYS A 629 17.18 -4.02 15.07
C LYS A 629 16.07 -3.00 14.80
N PRO A 630 16.30 -2.01 13.96
CA PRO A 630 15.22 -1.11 13.52
C PRO A 630 14.04 -1.87 12.92
N VAL A 631 14.32 -2.93 12.17
CA VAL A 631 13.30 -3.82 11.59
C VAL A 631 13.77 -5.25 11.67
N ALA A 632 12.97 -6.13 12.29
CA ALA A 632 13.18 -7.58 12.25
C ALA A 632 11.85 -8.32 12.46
N THR A 633 11.54 -9.27 11.61
CA THR A 633 10.26 -9.98 11.60
C THR A 633 10.36 -11.29 12.35
N VAL A 634 9.49 -11.49 13.34
CA VAL A 634 9.37 -12.73 14.12
C VAL A 634 8.54 -13.74 13.36
N ALA A 635 7.40 -13.32 12.81
CA ALA A 635 6.54 -14.17 11.99
C ALA A 635 5.80 -13.31 10.96
N SER A 636 5.56 -13.87 9.78
CA SER A 636 4.77 -13.24 8.74
C SER A 636 3.78 -14.21 8.10
N LEU A 637 2.58 -13.70 7.81
CA LEU A 637 1.60 -14.32 6.92
C LEU A 637 1.65 -13.52 5.62
N THR A 638 2.12 -14.13 4.53
CA THR A 638 2.37 -13.36 3.31
C THR A 638 2.33 -14.21 2.06
N SER A 639 1.93 -13.58 0.97
CA SER A 639 2.17 -14.07 -0.38
C SER A 639 3.53 -13.57 -0.87
N SER A 640 4.29 -14.44 -1.50
CA SER A 640 5.54 -14.05 -2.20
C SER A 640 5.31 -13.09 -3.36
N GLN A 641 4.06 -12.89 -3.75
CA GLN A 641 3.65 -12.15 -4.94
C GLN A 641 2.89 -10.85 -4.64
N ALA A 642 2.37 -10.72 -3.42
CA ALA A 642 1.53 -9.59 -3.09
C ALA A 642 2.30 -8.56 -2.29
N ASP A 643 2.53 -7.46 -2.92
CA ASP A 643 3.30 -6.37 -2.36
C ASP A 643 2.62 -5.67 -1.20
N LEU A 644 1.32 -5.85 -1.04
CA LEU A 644 0.50 -5.13 -0.08
C LEU A 644 -0.39 -6.05 0.76
N ALA A 645 -0.19 -7.37 0.69
CA ALA A 645 -1.03 -8.34 1.36
C ALA A 645 -0.22 -9.19 2.34
N THR A 646 0.44 -8.51 3.27
CA THR A 646 1.22 -9.16 4.33
C THR A 646 0.77 -8.69 5.68
N THR A 647 0.88 -9.58 6.66
CA THR A 647 0.84 -9.20 8.06
C THR A 647 2.06 -9.78 8.77
N GLU A 648 2.63 -9.03 9.68
CA GLU A 648 3.88 -9.37 10.35
C GLU A 648 3.83 -9.03 11.82
N LEU A 649 4.20 -9.98 12.66
CA LEU A 649 4.67 -9.72 14.01
C LEU A 649 6.16 -9.40 13.91
N ARG A 650 6.55 -8.18 14.26
CA ARG A 650 7.92 -7.71 14.06
C ARG A 650 8.39 -6.82 15.19
N GLN A 651 9.68 -6.57 15.24
CA GLN A 651 10.26 -5.58 16.13
C GLN A 651 10.76 -4.35 15.36
N GLY A 652 10.75 -3.24 16.04
CA GLY A 652 11.43 -2.02 15.66
C GLY A 652 11.52 -1.08 16.85
N PHE A 653 12.42 -0.09 16.81
CA PHE A 653 12.72 0.76 17.95
C PHE A 653 12.64 2.26 17.69
N ASP A 654 12.27 2.68 16.52
CA ASP A 654 12.09 4.11 16.18
C ASP A 654 10.62 4.45 15.88
N SER A 655 10.36 5.69 15.50
CA SER A 655 9.01 6.18 15.21
C SER A 655 8.32 5.49 14.03
N ALA A 656 9.09 4.79 13.18
CA ALA A 656 8.59 4.04 12.05
C ALA A 656 8.53 2.54 12.33
N SER A 657 8.65 2.10 13.55
CA SER A 657 8.72 0.69 13.91
C SER A 657 8.02 0.36 15.22
N GLY A 658 7.64 -0.90 15.37
CA GLY A 658 6.86 -1.41 16.49
C GLY A 658 6.64 -2.91 16.38
N LEU A 659 5.52 -3.40 16.93
CA LEU A 659 5.21 -4.81 17.00
C LEU A 659 4.53 -5.38 15.77
N MET A 660 3.90 -4.57 14.96
CA MET A 660 3.21 -5.05 13.77
C MET A 660 3.51 -4.25 12.52
N ASN A 661 3.38 -4.90 11.39
CA ASN A 661 3.46 -4.31 10.07
C ASN A 661 2.62 -5.10 9.09
N HIS A 662 2.01 -4.41 8.14
CA HIS A 662 1.29 -5.07 7.07
C HIS A 662 1.32 -4.31 5.76
N ASN A 663 0.83 -5.00 4.73
CA ASN A 663 0.76 -4.50 3.36
C ASN A 663 2.09 -4.03 2.80
N GLY A 664 3.21 -4.49 3.39
CA GLY A 664 4.54 -4.06 2.97
C GLY A 664 4.82 -2.59 3.22
N SER A 665 3.96 -1.86 3.95
CA SER A 665 4.27 -0.51 4.38
C SER A 665 5.31 -0.52 5.50
N PHE A 666 6.08 0.58 5.64
CA PHE A 666 6.98 0.76 6.78
C PHE A 666 6.23 1.17 8.05
N GLU A 667 4.92 1.25 7.99
CA GLU A 667 4.13 1.55 9.16
C GLU A 667 4.19 0.37 10.11
N SER A 668 4.91 0.57 11.18
CA SER A 668 5.00 -0.35 12.29
C SER A 668 4.48 0.34 13.52
N PHE A 669 3.71 -0.39 14.29
CA PHE A 669 2.94 0.14 15.39
C PHE A 669 3.23 -0.60 16.69
N GLY A 670 3.21 0.14 17.79
CA GLY A 670 3.22 -0.38 19.16
C GLY A 670 4.59 -0.47 19.83
N ALA A 671 4.75 0.29 20.86
CA ALA A 671 5.78 0.22 21.91
C ALA A 671 7.26 0.09 21.47
N PRO A 672 7.78 0.87 20.49
CA PRO A 672 9.16 0.71 20.02
C PRO A 672 10.20 0.94 21.13
N LYS A 673 9.91 1.84 22.05
CA LYS A 673 10.81 2.13 23.18
C LYS A 673 10.88 0.96 24.15
N GLU A 674 9.74 0.40 24.52
CA GLU A 674 9.64 -0.74 25.44
C GLU A 674 10.25 -2.01 24.85
N ILE A 675 10.19 -2.18 23.54
CA ILE A 675 10.87 -3.27 22.84
C ILE A 675 12.38 -3.13 23.01
N LYS A 676 12.92 -1.93 22.79
CA LYS A 676 14.37 -1.66 22.97
C LYS A 676 14.82 -1.83 24.42
N GLU A 677 14.03 -1.37 25.37
CA GLU A 677 14.30 -1.53 26.80
C GLU A 677 14.17 -2.99 27.27
N GLY A 678 13.49 -3.82 26.51
CA GLY A 678 13.33 -5.24 26.73
C GLY A 678 14.38 -6.12 26.08
N GLU A 679 15.39 -5.55 25.42
CA GLU A 679 16.51 -6.30 24.86
C GLU A 679 17.18 -7.20 25.90
N GLY A 680 17.41 -8.46 25.53
CA GLY A 680 17.94 -9.47 26.45
C GLY A 680 16.95 -10.03 27.47
N LYS A 681 15.66 -9.68 27.39
CA LYS A 681 14.60 -10.18 28.28
C LYS A 681 13.51 -10.88 27.47
N TRP A 682 12.88 -11.87 28.09
CA TRP A 682 11.68 -12.49 27.52
C TRP A 682 10.51 -11.52 27.52
N GLN A 683 9.86 -11.39 26.38
CA GLN A 683 8.65 -10.62 26.18
C GLN A 683 7.63 -11.42 25.38
N LEU A 684 6.36 -11.29 25.70
CA LEU A 684 5.26 -11.78 24.88
C LEU A 684 4.79 -10.67 23.94
N TRP A 685 4.92 -10.92 22.65
CA TRP A 685 4.45 -10.03 21.60
C TRP A 685 3.23 -10.62 20.93
N ILE A 686 2.17 -9.85 20.81
CA ILE A 686 0.92 -10.29 20.19
C ILE A 686 0.43 -9.23 19.22
N VAL A 687 -0.05 -9.67 18.07
CA VAL A 687 -0.82 -8.88 17.12
C VAL A 687 -2.13 -9.61 16.87
N THR A 688 -3.25 -8.90 16.93
CA THR A 688 -4.58 -9.42 16.63
C THR A 688 -5.22 -8.60 15.52
N PHE A 689 -6.10 -9.23 14.75
CA PHE A 689 -6.91 -8.60 13.72
C PHE A 689 -8.28 -9.25 13.70
N ASP A 690 -9.35 -8.49 13.73
CA ASP A 690 -10.71 -9.01 13.77
C ASP A 690 -11.46 -8.96 12.43
N GLY A 691 -10.77 -8.54 11.37
CA GLY A 691 -11.31 -8.26 10.05
C GLY A 691 -11.26 -6.78 9.71
N TRP A 692 -11.09 -5.91 10.71
CA TRP A 692 -10.99 -4.46 10.58
C TRP A 692 -10.03 -3.80 11.53
N GLU A 693 -10.07 -4.18 12.80
CA GLU A 693 -9.28 -3.58 13.84
C GLU A 693 -8.06 -4.44 14.13
N GLU A 694 -6.91 -3.81 14.07
CA GLU A 694 -5.65 -4.40 14.48
C GLU A 694 -5.23 -3.87 15.82
N LYS A 695 -4.75 -4.79 16.66
CA LYS A 695 -4.21 -4.46 17.98
C LYS A 695 -2.86 -5.10 18.18
N ALA A 696 -1.93 -4.35 18.77
CA ALA A 696 -0.65 -4.87 19.21
C ALA A 696 -0.58 -4.86 20.74
N TYR A 697 -0.06 -5.95 21.29
CA TYR A 697 0.08 -6.12 22.74
C TYR A 697 1.50 -6.51 23.10
N LEU A 698 1.98 -5.92 24.19
CA LEU A 698 3.26 -6.25 24.79
C LEU A 698 3.04 -6.73 26.24
N ASN A 699 3.44 -7.98 26.53
CA ASN A 699 3.29 -8.59 27.85
C ASN A 699 1.86 -8.47 28.41
N GLY A 700 0.85 -8.77 27.60
CA GLY A 700 -0.55 -8.74 27.98
C GLY A 700 -1.22 -7.36 27.94
N ARG A 701 -0.47 -6.28 27.72
CA ARG A 701 -0.97 -4.91 27.70
C ARG A 701 -1.12 -4.40 26.28
N LEU A 702 -2.26 -3.80 25.94
CA LEU A 702 -2.48 -3.09 24.68
C LEU A 702 -1.48 -1.93 24.53
N VAL A 703 -0.79 -1.86 23.41
CA VAL A 703 0.20 -0.81 23.12
C VAL A 703 -0.11 -0.03 21.86
N HIS A 704 -0.93 -0.59 20.98
CA HIS A 704 -1.41 0.10 19.79
C HIS A 704 -2.71 -0.53 19.28
N GLU A 705 -3.58 0.29 18.74
CA GLU A 705 -4.79 -0.14 18.01
C GLU A 705 -5.00 0.76 16.80
N GLN A 706 -5.47 0.17 15.70
CA GLN A 706 -5.84 0.91 14.51
C GLN A 706 -6.83 0.12 13.66
N ASN A 707 -7.60 0.83 12.87
CA ASN A 707 -8.39 0.23 11.81
C ASN A 707 -7.50 -0.03 10.60
N ASN A 708 -7.53 -1.24 10.07
CA ASN A 708 -6.79 -1.57 8.87
C ASN A 708 -7.54 -2.51 7.96
N PHE A 709 -7.13 -2.47 6.70
CA PHE A 709 -7.65 -3.31 5.65
C PHE A 709 -6.57 -4.29 5.21
N LEU A 710 -6.81 -5.58 5.39
CA LEU A 710 -5.90 -6.65 5.01
C LEU A 710 -6.49 -7.51 3.90
N MET A 711 -5.64 -7.95 2.98
CA MET A 711 -5.98 -8.85 1.90
C MET A 711 -4.89 -9.91 1.73
N ILE A 712 -4.79 -10.82 2.69
CA ILE A 712 -3.80 -11.91 2.65
C ILE A 712 -4.19 -12.91 1.58
N ARG A 713 -3.34 -13.12 0.58
CA ARG A 713 -3.67 -13.94 -0.59
C ARG A 713 -3.50 -15.44 -0.37
N PRO A 714 -4.27 -16.25 -1.14
CA PRO A 714 -4.29 -17.71 -0.99
C PRO A 714 -2.95 -18.41 -1.20
N GLU A 715 -2.10 -17.87 -2.07
CA GLU A 715 -0.78 -18.43 -2.40
C GLU A 715 0.31 -18.09 -1.39
N GLY A 716 -0.05 -17.41 -0.30
CA GLY A 716 0.87 -17.05 0.76
C GLY A 716 1.43 -18.24 1.53
N HIS A 717 2.52 -17.99 2.23
CA HIS A 717 3.18 -18.91 3.15
C HIS A 717 3.39 -18.25 4.51
N ILE A 718 3.57 -19.07 5.53
CA ILE A 718 3.97 -18.60 6.84
C ILE A 718 5.49 -18.64 6.91
N THR A 719 6.10 -17.52 7.29
CA THR A 719 7.54 -17.44 7.52
C THR A 719 7.81 -17.02 8.97
N ILE A 720 8.71 -17.70 9.65
CA ILE A 720 9.12 -17.45 11.04
C ILE A 720 10.59 -17.03 11.03
N GLY A 721 10.91 -15.96 11.75
CA GLY A 721 12.26 -15.42 11.84
C GLY A 721 12.68 -14.51 10.68
N ALA A 722 11.76 -14.22 9.74
CA ALA A 722 11.97 -13.28 8.64
C ALA A 722 10.63 -12.83 8.05
N ASP A 723 10.65 -11.81 7.20
CA ASP A 723 9.50 -11.50 6.34
C ASP A 723 9.30 -12.57 5.25
N GLY A 724 8.20 -12.48 4.53
CA GLY A 724 7.85 -13.46 3.50
C GLY A 724 8.83 -13.50 2.32
N GLY A 725 9.57 -12.43 2.07
CA GLY A 725 10.68 -12.38 1.11
C GLY A 725 11.99 -12.97 1.63
N GLY A 726 12.05 -13.28 2.92
CA GLY A 726 13.26 -13.79 3.60
C GLY A 726 14.25 -12.69 3.99
N ALA A 727 13.84 -11.44 3.94
CA ALA A 727 14.57 -10.30 4.48
C ALA A 727 14.12 -9.98 5.93
N ASN A 728 14.63 -8.91 6.52
CA ASN A 728 14.29 -8.45 7.87
C ASN A 728 14.38 -9.57 8.93
N CYS A 729 15.43 -10.38 8.83
CA CYS A 729 15.60 -11.56 9.69
C CYS A 729 15.74 -11.16 11.15
N PHE A 730 15.00 -11.87 12.02
CA PHE A 730 15.04 -11.73 13.45
C PHE A 730 16.39 -12.20 14.03
N MET A 731 16.85 -11.53 15.08
CA MET A 731 18.04 -11.90 15.84
C MET A 731 17.71 -12.06 17.32
N GLY A 732 17.71 -13.28 17.79
CA GLY A 732 17.30 -13.62 19.14
C GLY A 732 16.68 -15.00 19.27
N TYR A 733 15.89 -15.18 20.30
CA TYR A 733 15.26 -16.45 20.64
C TYR A 733 13.75 -16.37 20.50
N ILE A 734 13.17 -17.41 19.93
CA ILE A 734 11.71 -17.62 19.88
C ILE A 734 11.41 -18.94 20.60
N SER A 735 10.69 -18.85 21.74
CA SER A 735 10.34 -20.03 22.54
C SER A 735 9.08 -20.70 22.01
N SER A 736 8.05 -19.91 21.78
CA SER A 736 6.78 -20.41 21.23
C SER A 736 6.16 -19.41 20.28
N LEU A 737 5.40 -19.92 19.32
CA LEU A 737 4.62 -19.13 18.38
C LEU A 737 3.23 -19.76 18.24
N LEU A 738 2.22 -18.93 18.41
CA LEU A 738 0.82 -19.27 18.19
C LEU A 738 0.29 -18.40 17.04
N ILE A 739 -0.35 -19.01 16.06
CA ILE A 739 -1.10 -18.33 15.00
C ILE A 739 -2.50 -18.93 14.97
N MET A 740 -3.52 -18.12 15.25
CA MET A 740 -4.92 -18.52 15.33
C MET A 740 -5.74 -17.81 14.25
N PRO A 741 -6.73 -18.47 13.63
CA PRO A 741 -7.70 -17.81 12.74
C PRO A 741 -8.84 -17.15 13.54
N LYS A 742 -8.49 -16.39 14.56
CA LYS A 742 -9.40 -15.70 15.47
C LYS A 742 -8.68 -14.55 16.14
N SER A 743 -9.33 -13.42 16.27
CA SER A 743 -8.83 -12.31 17.07
C SER A 743 -9.02 -12.59 18.56
N MET A 744 -7.95 -12.49 19.35
CA MET A 744 -8.04 -12.51 20.81
C MET A 744 -8.58 -11.18 21.32
N THR A 745 -9.48 -11.23 22.29
CA THR A 745 -9.89 -10.05 23.05
C THR A 745 -8.78 -9.62 24.03
N GLN A 746 -8.87 -8.43 24.61
CA GLN A 746 -7.95 -8.00 25.67
C GLN A 746 -7.91 -8.98 26.85
N GLU A 747 -9.06 -9.55 27.20
CA GLU A 747 -9.18 -10.55 28.28
C GLU A 747 -8.47 -11.85 27.91
N ASP A 748 -8.61 -12.29 26.65
CA ASP A 748 -7.93 -13.49 26.15
C ASP A 748 -6.41 -13.28 26.14
N VAL A 749 -5.96 -12.12 25.72
CA VAL A 749 -4.54 -11.74 25.71
C VAL A 749 -3.98 -11.72 27.14
N THR A 750 -4.70 -11.14 28.08
CA THR A 750 -4.30 -11.12 29.49
C THR A 750 -4.23 -12.53 30.07
N ALA A 751 -5.26 -13.35 29.83
CA ALA A 751 -5.28 -14.75 30.28
C ALA A 751 -4.15 -15.58 29.65
N TYR A 752 -3.88 -15.39 28.34
CA TYR A 752 -2.79 -16.06 27.65
C TYR A 752 -1.42 -15.65 28.23
N TYR A 753 -1.21 -14.37 28.52
CA TYR A 753 -0.01 -13.88 29.17
C TYR A 753 0.17 -14.50 30.57
N GLU A 754 -0.86 -14.47 31.41
CA GLU A 754 -0.82 -15.05 32.76
C GLU A 754 -0.51 -16.55 32.73
N MET A 755 -1.16 -17.28 31.81
CA MET A 755 -0.96 -18.73 31.65
C MET A 755 0.45 -19.08 31.18
N THR A 756 1.04 -18.29 30.26
CA THR A 756 2.31 -18.61 29.62
C THR A 756 3.51 -17.90 30.22
N SER A 757 3.32 -16.97 31.15
CA SER A 757 4.40 -16.23 31.84
C SER A 757 5.06 -17.03 32.97
N GLN A 758 4.44 -18.11 33.46
CA GLN A 758 5.03 -18.97 34.46
C GLN A 758 5.94 -20.00 33.80
N PHE A 759 7.20 -19.95 34.17
CA PHE A 759 8.25 -20.79 33.61
C PHE A 759 8.64 -21.89 34.60
N ASP A 760 8.10 -23.11 34.43
CA ASP A 760 8.62 -24.29 35.08
C ASP A 760 9.56 -25.02 34.12
N VAL A 761 10.85 -24.76 34.19
CA VAL A 761 11.84 -25.57 33.49
C VAL A 761 12.54 -26.46 34.51
N PRO A 762 12.58 -27.79 34.28
CA PRO A 762 13.53 -28.67 34.99
C PRO A 762 14.93 -28.13 34.76
N SER A 763 15.72 -28.00 35.82
CA SER A 763 17.10 -27.55 35.78
C SER A 763 18.01 -28.46 34.94
N LEU A 764 17.94 -28.33 33.61
CA LEU A 764 19.06 -28.66 32.76
C LEU A 764 19.88 -27.36 32.77
N GLY A 765 21.09 -27.40 33.30
CA GLY A 765 21.93 -26.23 33.45
C GLY A 765 22.00 -25.38 32.18
N ASP A 766 22.13 -24.10 32.35
CA ASP A 766 22.50 -23.21 31.24
C ASP A 766 23.68 -23.86 30.54
N ASP A 767 23.46 -24.35 29.31
CA ASP A 767 24.55 -24.87 28.50
C ASP A 767 25.50 -23.71 28.25
N ASP A 768 26.67 -23.74 28.87
CA ASP A 768 27.82 -22.90 28.59
C ASP A 768 28.34 -23.11 27.13
N PHE A 769 27.45 -23.06 26.17
CA PHE A 769 27.84 -22.89 24.77
C PHE A 769 28.14 -21.41 24.58
N GLU A 770 29.41 -21.07 24.54
CA GLU A 770 29.84 -19.77 24.00
C GLU A 770 29.01 -19.45 22.76
N GLU A 771 28.39 -18.30 22.74
CA GLU A 771 27.77 -17.73 21.55
C GLU A 771 28.82 -17.61 20.46
N VAL A 772 29.09 -18.68 19.77
CA VAL A 772 29.79 -18.60 18.52
C VAL A 772 28.77 -18.23 17.48
N ASP A 773 28.47 -16.91 17.43
CA ASP A 773 27.91 -16.32 16.23
C ASP A 773 28.85 -16.73 15.08
N PRO A 774 28.43 -17.58 14.14
CA PRO A 774 29.26 -17.95 12.99
C PRO A 774 29.65 -16.71 12.17
N ASN A 775 29.04 -15.56 12.43
CA ASN A 775 29.32 -14.26 11.82
C ASN A 775 30.18 -13.37 12.72
N SER A 776 30.37 -13.67 14.01
CA SER A 776 31.02 -12.75 14.98
C SER A 776 32.54 -12.89 15.08
N LYS A 777 33.12 -13.96 14.61
CA LYS A 777 34.59 -14.11 14.53
C LYS A 777 35.03 -14.11 13.07
N PHE A 778 35.09 -12.92 12.47
CA PHE A 778 35.98 -12.75 11.34
C PHE A 778 37.43 -12.82 11.87
N THR A 779 38.06 -13.96 11.69
CA THR A 779 39.50 -14.07 11.75
C THR A 779 40.02 -14.01 10.33
N ARG A 780 40.50 -12.85 9.92
CA ARG A 780 41.34 -12.74 8.73
C ARG A 780 42.37 -13.87 8.77
N SER A 781 42.50 -14.62 7.65
CA SER A 781 43.61 -15.59 7.57
C SER A 781 44.92 -14.86 7.94
N PRO A 782 45.70 -15.37 8.89
CA PRO A 782 46.91 -14.71 9.35
C PRO A 782 47.94 -14.46 8.24
N ASN A 783 47.78 -15.09 7.09
CA ASN A 783 48.67 -14.98 5.94
C ASN A 783 48.30 -13.86 4.96
N MET A 784 47.13 -13.27 5.06
CA MET A 784 46.71 -12.17 4.17
C MET A 784 47.48 -10.88 4.48
N LYS A 785 48.02 -10.25 3.44
CA LYS A 785 48.78 -9.01 3.51
C LYS A 785 48.01 -7.87 2.86
N PRO A 786 48.12 -6.62 3.31
CA PRO A 786 47.54 -5.49 2.63
C PRO A 786 48.20 -5.27 1.26
N ILE A 787 47.40 -5.31 0.21
CA ILE A 787 47.86 -5.05 -1.19
C ILE A 787 47.45 -3.66 -1.65
N PHE A 788 46.54 -2.99 -0.94
CA PHE A 788 46.14 -1.61 -1.16
C PHE A 788 45.69 -0.97 0.16
N ASN A 789 46.04 0.32 0.31
CA ASN A 789 45.77 1.05 1.54
C ASN A 789 45.54 2.54 1.24
N LYS A 790 44.37 3.06 1.60
CA LYS A 790 44.00 4.48 1.53
C LYS A 790 43.40 4.90 2.87
N MET A 791 44.26 5.16 3.86
CA MET A 791 43.86 5.40 5.23
C MET A 791 43.24 6.78 5.48
N LYS A 792 43.67 7.80 4.73
CA LYS A 792 43.14 9.16 4.89
C LYS A 792 41.73 9.24 4.29
N PRO A 793 40.85 10.09 4.87
CA PRO A 793 39.54 10.33 4.29
C PRO A 793 39.62 10.80 2.83
N PHE A 794 38.76 10.27 1.99
CA PHE A 794 38.60 10.67 0.59
C PHE A 794 37.12 10.67 0.23
N THR A 795 36.75 11.54 -0.70
CA THR A 795 35.34 11.74 -1.10
C THR A 795 35.14 11.25 -2.54
N LEU A 796 34.11 10.47 -2.75
CA LEU A 796 33.58 10.15 -4.06
C LEU A 796 32.31 10.96 -4.28
N SER A 797 32.14 11.49 -5.49
CA SER A 797 30.97 12.29 -5.84
C SER A 797 30.35 11.74 -7.12
N ALA A 798 29.06 11.54 -7.12
CA ALA A 798 28.34 11.14 -8.31
C ALA A 798 28.30 12.28 -9.32
N LYS A 799 28.50 11.96 -10.59
CA LYS A 799 28.52 12.93 -11.68
C LYS A 799 27.14 13.22 -12.25
N THR A 800 26.25 12.25 -12.20
CA THR A 800 24.88 12.36 -12.74
C THR A 800 23.93 11.45 -11.96
N GLY A 801 22.63 11.72 -12.04
CA GLY A 801 21.58 11.03 -11.30
C GLY A 801 21.14 9.69 -11.90
N HIS A 802 22.05 8.75 -12.08
CA HIS A 802 21.72 7.41 -12.58
C HIS A 802 22.00 6.35 -11.53
N PHE A 803 20.96 5.96 -10.81
CA PHE A 803 21.02 4.81 -9.93
C PHE A 803 20.84 3.53 -10.77
N ASN A 804 21.58 2.49 -10.45
CA ASN A 804 21.58 1.21 -11.18
C ASN A 804 22.12 1.24 -12.62
N GLU A 805 22.83 2.27 -12.99
CA GLU A 805 23.71 2.22 -14.16
C GLU A 805 25.14 1.86 -13.75
N ASP A 806 25.99 1.69 -14.75
CA ASP A 806 27.39 1.34 -14.50
C ASP A 806 28.04 2.30 -13.45
N PRO A 807 28.31 1.81 -12.24
CA PRO A 807 28.82 2.66 -11.17
C PRO A 807 30.17 3.29 -11.49
N LEU A 808 30.95 2.71 -12.41
CA LEU A 808 32.24 3.26 -12.84
C LEU A 808 32.07 4.48 -13.72
N ASN A 809 30.97 4.57 -14.48
CA ASN A 809 30.64 5.76 -15.26
C ASN A 809 30.17 6.92 -14.38
N ASN A 810 29.66 6.60 -13.19
CA ASN A 810 28.97 7.55 -12.32
C ASN A 810 29.80 8.16 -11.19
N GLY A 811 31.02 7.77 -11.03
CA GLY A 811 31.93 8.27 -9.99
C GLY A 811 32.59 7.18 -9.17
N GLY A 812 32.41 5.92 -9.57
CA GLY A 812 33.15 4.79 -9.02
C GLY A 812 34.58 4.74 -9.53
N GLU A 813 35.44 4.19 -8.70
CA GLU A 813 36.87 3.99 -8.98
C GLU A 813 37.25 2.53 -8.70
N VAL A 814 38.03 1.92 -9.58
CA VAL A 814 38.68 0.63 -9.33
C VAL A 814 40.10 0.85 -8.84
N TYR A 815 40.48 0.19 -7.76
CA TYR A 815 41.80 0.33 -7.14
C TYR A 815 42.72 -0.87 -7.45
N ARG A 816 42.17 -2.09 -7.40
CA ARG A 816 42.93 -3.32 -7.60
C ARG A 816 42.12 -4.42 -8.28
N GLN A 817 42.79 -5.23 -9.08
CA GLN A 817 42.29 -6.53 -9.46
C GLN A 817 42.92 -7.60 -8.55
N VAL A 818 42.08 -8.55 -8.11
CA VAL A 818 42.45 -9.57 -7.16
C VAL A 818 42.00 -10.95 -7.67
N LYS A 819 42.87 -11.92 -7.60
CA LYS A 819 42.57 -13.31 -7.96
C LYS A 819 42.51 -14.18 -6.70
N GLY A 820 41.42 -14.96 -6.54
CA GLY A 820 41.22 -15.80 -5.36
C GLY A 820 40.69 -15.04 -4.15
N ASP A 821 40.97 -15.55 -2.96
CA ASP A 821 40.43 -15.03 -1.70
C ASP A 821 40.98 -13.66 -1.36
N PHE A 822 40.13 -12.78 -0.87
CA PHE A 822 40.48 -11.41 -0.42
C PHE A 822 39.55 -10.91 0.67
N VAL A 823 39.96 -9.85 1.32
CA VAL A 823 39.15 -9.03 2.19
C VAL A 823 39.33 -7.56 1.81
N VAL A 824 38.26 -6.84 1.62
CA VAL A 824 38.28 -5.37 1.53
C VAL A 824 37.44 -4.77 2.62
N MET A 825 37.94 -3.73 3.24
CA MET A 825 37.31 -3.01 4.35
C MET A 825 37.36 -1.51 4.10
N ALA A 826 36.31 -0.80 4.51
CA ALA A 826 36.27 0.66 4.53
C ALA A 826 35.42 1.14 5.71
N THR A 827 35.69 2.38 6.15
CA THR A 827 34.87 3.07 7.13
C THR A 827 34.14 4.22 6.43
N ILE A 828 32.83 4.32 6.61
CA ILE A 828 32.04 5.49 6.21
C ILE A 828 32.33 6.62 7.21
N ASP A 829 33.04 7.63 6.76
CA ASP A 829 33.35 8.81 7.56
C ASP A 829 32.17 9.78 7.57
N ASP A 830 31.59 10.02 6.40
CA ASP A 830 30.41 10.85 6.23
C ASP A 830 29.68 10.54 4.90
N VAL A 831 28.43 10.87 4.79
CA VAL A 831 27.62 10.76 3.58
C VAL A 831 26.62 11.89 3.53
N GLU A 832 26.29 12.38 2.33
CA GLU A 832 25.33 13.45 2.17
C GLU A 832 23.97 13.07 2.75
N GLY A 833 23.37 14.00 3.51
CA GLY A 833 22.07 13.81 4.15
C GLY A 833 22.08 13.13 5.53
N LEU A 834 23.24 12.60 5.97
CA LEU A 834 23.32 11.90 7.25
C LEU A 834 23.12 12.81 8.47
N LYS A 835 23.62 14.05 8.42
CA LYS A 835 23.61 14.97 9.56
C LYS A 835 22.33 15.74 9.77
N ASP A 836 21.60 16.03 8.70
CA ASP A 836 20.50 16.99 8.72
C ASP A 836 19.14 16.32 8.63
N HIS A 837 19.06 15.01 8.42
CA HIS A 837 17.86 14.25 8.06
C HIS A 837 17.07 14.89 6.89
N LYS A 838 17.70 15.82 6.18
CA LYS A 838 17.17 16.46 4.98
C LYS A 838 17.64 15.71 3.75
N ILE A 839 17.11 14.52 3.59
CA ILE A 839 17.43 13.70 2.44
C ILE A 839 16.63 14.19 1.25
N THR A 840 17.31 14.87 0.34
CA THR A 840 16.73 15.39 -0.89
C THR A 840 17.01 14.47 -2.09
N SER A 841 17.79 13.42 -1.91
CA SER A 841 18.22 12.54 -2.99
C SER A 841 18.40 11.09 -2.54
N TYR A 842 18.09 10.16 -3.41
CA TYR A 842 18.48 8.76 -3.29
C TYR A 842 19.99 8.68 -3.48
N ASN A 843 20.69 8.46 -2.39
CA ASN A 843 22.14 8.51 -2.32
C ASN A 843 22.68 7.20 -1.76
N ASP A 844 23.63 6.59 -2.47
CA ASP A 844 24.26 5.33 -2.07
C ASP A 844 25.75 5.38 -2.42
N GLY A 845 26.59 4.95 -1.47
CA GLY A 845 28.01 4.94 -1.68
C GLY A 845 28.79 4.09 -0.69
N GLY A 846 29.86 3.47 -1.18
CA GLY A 846 30.67 2.57 -0.38
C GLY A 846 31.70 1.76 -1.17
N ILE A 847 31.80 0.47 -0.85
CA ILE A 847 32.73 -0.47 -1.51
C ILE A 847 32.08 -1.06 -2.76
N LEU A 848 32.84 -1.13 -3.85
CA LEU A 848 32.50 -1.77 -5.10
C LEU A 848 33.38 -3.01 -5.33
N VAL A 849 32.75 -4.11 -5.70
CA VAL A 849 33.43 -5.29 -6.28
C VAL A 849 32.77 -5.56 -7.63
N THR A 850 33.54 -5.79 -8.67
CA THR A 850 33.01 -6.08 -10.01
C THR A 850 33.77 -7.21 -10.68
N ASP A 851 33.08 -7.98 -11.51
CA ASP A 851 33.66 -9.06 -12.28
C ASP A 851 33.92 -8.67 -13.76
N GLU A 852 34.54 -9.53 -14.51
CA GLU A 852 34.83 -9.35 -15.94
C GLU A 852 33.58 -9.44 -16.83
N ASN A 853 32.46 -9.96 -16.31
CA ASN A 853 31.19 -10.07 -17.02
C ASN A 853 30.30 -8.81 -16.82
N GLY A 854 30.79 -7.82 -16.09
CA GLY A 854 30.04 -6.59 -15.80
C GLY A 854 29.02 -6.72 -14.68
N THR A 855 29.21 -7.70 -13.78
CA THR A 855 28.44 -7.78 -12.53
C THR A 855 29.08 -6.87 -11.49
N TYR A 856 28.29 -6.03 -10.85
CA TYR A 856 28.70 -5.12 -9.79
C TYR A 856 28.07 -5.53 -8.46
N TYR A 857 28.89 -5.71 -7.45
CA TYR A 857 28.50 -5.95 -6.06
C TYR A 857 28.80 -4.67 -5.28
N GLN A 858 27.75 -4.03 -4.78
CA GLN A 858 27.82 -2.72 -4.11
C GLN A 858 27.42 -2.87 -2.66
N LEU A 859 28.23 -2.37 -1.73
CA LEU A 859 27.95 -2.36 -0.30
C LEU A 859 28.22 -0.96 0.23
N GLY A 860 27.21 -0.26 0.71
CA GLY A 860 27.35 1.14 1.09
C GLY A 860 26.37 1.63 2.12
N ALA A 861 26.45 2.95 2.35
CA ALA A 861 25.49 3.72 3.11
C ALA A 861 24.33 4.12 2.21
N PHE A 862 23.12 3.95 2.71
CA PHE A 862 21.90 4.39 2.07
C PHE A 862 21.02 5.16 3.06
N PRO A 863 21.26 6.45 3.24
CA PRO A 863 20.61 7.24 4.28
C PRO A 863 19.13 7.54 4.03
N LEU A 864 18.63 7.31 2.81
CA LEU A 864 17.25 7.57 2.47
C LEU A 864 16.30 6.62 3.24
N PHE A 865 15.17 7.10 3.70
CA PHE A 865 14.18 6.37 4.50
C PHE A 865 14.75 5.73 5.78
N ASN A 866 15.80 6.32 6.33
CA ASN A 866 16.48 5.72 7.48
C ASN A 866 16.98 4.28 7.22
N CYS A 867 17.22 3.89 5.98
CA CYS A 867 17.88 2.63 5.64
C CYS A 867 19.39 2.80 5.82
N GLY A 868 19.95 2.19 6.88
CA GLY A 868 21.34 2.41 7.24
C GLY A 868 22.34 1.95 6.16
N ASN A 869 22.28 0.68 5.76
CA ASN A 869 23.20 0.09 4.78
C ASN A 869 22.45 -0.67 3.68
N MET A 870 23.02 -0.69 2.49
CA MET A 870 22.49 -1.39 1.33
C MET A 870 23.54 -2.30 0.70
N PHE A 871 23.10 -3.50 0.28
CA PHE A 871 23.84 -4.41 -0.56
C PHE A 871 23.08 -4.68 -1.85
N THR A 872 23.67 -4.36 -2.99
CA THR A 872 23.07 -4.48 -4.31
C THR A 872 23.95 -5.27 -5.24
N ILE A 873 23.35 -6.06 -6.11
CA ILE A 873 24.00 -6.78 -7.20
C ILE A 873 23.41 -6.26 -8.50
N LEU A 874 24.27 -5.80 -9.41
CA LEU A 874 23.90 -5.33 -10.73
C LEU A 874 24.64 -6.20 -11.77
N SER A 875 23.95 -6.73 -12.76
CA SER A 875 24.58 -7.45 -13.86
C SER A 875 24.25 -6.78 -15.20
N ALA A 876 25.15 -6.97 -16.18
CA ALA A 876 24.95 -6.42 -17.52
C ALA A 876 23.77 -7.08 -18.27
N GLU A 877 23.48 -8.34 -17.96
CA GLU A 877 22.44 -9.14 -18.61
C GLU A 877 21.14 -9.17 -17.82
N ASP A 878 21.26 -9.20 -16.50
CA ASP A 878 20.14 -9.16 -15.58
C ASP A 878 20.06 -7.79 -14.92
N ARG A 879 18.87 -7.29 -14.84
CA ARG A 879 18.54 -6.03 -14.18
C ARG A 879 18.89 -6.03 -12.72
N PRO A 880 18.93 -4.87 -12.08
CA PRO A 880 19.31 -4.79 -10.70
C PRO A 880 18.50 -5.79 -9.88
N GLN A 881 19.21 -6.78 -9.34
CA GLN A 881 18.64 -7.52 -8.25
C GLN A 881 18.45 -6.52 -7.12
N TYR A 882 17.27 -6.54 -6.56
CA TYR A 882 16.84 -5.52 -5.58
C TYR A 882 17.84 -5.38 -4.46
N PRO A 883 18.09 -4.14 -4.05
CA PRO A 883 18.99 -3.88 -2.93
C PRO A 883 18.47 -4.56 -1.67
N ASN A 884 19.37 -5.21 -0.97
CA ASN A 884 19.09 -5.75 0.35
C ASN A 884 19.49 -4.70 1.39
N TYR A 885 18.56 -4.31 2.24
CA TYR A 885 18.77 -3.28 3.25
C TYR A 885 19.01 -3.90 4.63
N LYS A 886 19.82 -3.22 5.40
CA LYS A 886 20.02 -3.51 6.81
C LYS A 886 19.65 -2.31 7.66
N GLY A 887 18.41 -2.27 8.13
CA GLY A 887 17.90 -1.41 9.19
C GLY A 887 18.17 0.09 9.10
N TYR A 888 17.67 0.82 10.07
CA TYR A 888 17.68 2.29 10.11
C TYR A 888 18.98 2.90 10.66
N GLU A 889 19.81 2.15 11.35
CA GLU A 889 21.11 2.63 11.86
C GLU A 889 22.21 2.30 10.86
N LEU A 890 22.98 3.30 10.50
CA LEU A 890 24.14 3.15 9.64
C LEU A 890 25.28 2.46 10.40
N ASP A 891 25.58 1.22 10.00
CA ASP A 891 26.84 0.59 10.35
C ASP A 891 27.96 1.26 9.54
N ARG A 892 28.91 1.88 10.23
CA ARG A 892 29.95 2.66 9.56
C ARG A 892 31.07 1.82 8.95
N TYR A 893 31.23 0.57 9.38
CA TYR A 893 32.28 -0.30 8.87
C TYR A 893 31.71 -1.27 7.84
N LEU A 894 32.29 -1.27 6.66
CA LEU A 894 31.91 -2.10 5.52
C LEU A 894 32.97 -3.13 5.22
N GLN A 895 32.58 -4.34 4.78
CA GLN A 895 33.49 -5.40 4.40
C GLN A 895 32.91 -6.25 3.28
N PHE A 896 33.71 -6.49 2.22
CA PHE A 896 33.56 -7.68 1.39
C PHE A 896 34.66 -8.68 1.71
N GLU A 897 34.29 -9.95 1.75
CA GLU A 897 35.23 -11.06 1.88
C GLU A 897 34.90 -12.12 0.85
N ARG A 898 35.87 -12.53 0.09
CA ARG A 898 35.79 -13.74 -0.76
C ARG A 898 36.40 -14.92 -0.06
N ARG A 899 35.68 -16.05 -0.05
CA ARG A 899 36.17 -17.39 0.35
C ARG A 899 35.76 -18.38 -0.74
N GLY A 900 36.75 -18.85 -1.54
CA GLY A 900 36.47 -19.70 -2.67
C GLY A 900 35.45 -19.07 -3.64
N ASN A 901 34.34 -19.73 -3.85
CA ASN A 901 33.28 -19.25 -4.73
C ASN A 901 32.21 -18.38 -4.03
N GLN A 902 32.41 -17.98 -2.78
CA GLN A 902 31.45 -17.17 -2.05
C GLN A 902 31.98 -15.77 -1.76
N LEU A 903 31.16 -14.78 -2.02
CA LEU A 903 31.40 -13.36 -1.66
C LEU A 903 30.45 -12.95 -0.53
N PHE A 904 31.03 -12.60 0.60
CA PHE A 904 30.32 -12.13 1.78
C PHE A 904 30.31 -10.60 1.80
N ALA A 905 29.13 -9.98 1.89
CA ALA A 905 28.94 -8.57 2.16
C ALA A 905 28.57 -8.41 3.64
N ARG A 906 29.32 -7.62 4.39
CA ARG A 906 29.15 -7.46 5.84
C ARG A 906 29.24 -6.02 6.25
N THR A 907 28.55 -5.69 7.36
CA THR A 907 28.67 -4.40 8.03
C THR A 907 28.94 -4.59 9.51
N SER A 908 29.40 -3.52 10.16
CA SER A 908 29.64 -3.50 11.59
C SER A 908 29.46 -2.09 12.17
N PRO A 909 28.83 -1.95 13.35
CA PRO A 909 28.74 -0.68 14.04
C PRO A 909 30.05 -0.24 14.73
N ASP A 910 30.90 -1.20 15.10
CA ASP A 910 32.09 -0.98 15.95
C ASP A 910 33.43 -1.45 15.31
N GLY A 911 33.35 -2.03 14.12
CA GLY A 911 34.51 -2.62 13.43
C GLY A 911 35.02 -3.93 14.03
N LYS A 912 34.30 -4.48 15.01
CA LYS A 912 34.66 -5.72 15.72
C LYS A 912 33.63 -6.81 15.54
N THR A 913 32.36 -6.44 15.62
CA THR A 913 31.22 -7.33 15.47
C THR A 913 30.65 -7.20 14.06
N TRP A 914 30.83 -8.23 13.23
CA TRP A 914 30.45 -8.21 11.82
C TRP A 914 29.18 -9.02 11.56
N GLU A 915 28.25 -8.45 10.83
CA GLU A 915 27.01 -9.12 10.41
C GLU A 915 26.92 -9.20 8.90
N ASN A 916 26.46 -10.32 8.39
CA ASN A 916 26.17 -10.45 6.95
C ASN A 916 25.00 -9.54 6.56
N MET A 917 25.14 -8.87 5.44
CA MET A 917 24.00 -8.22 4.81
C MET A 917 22.96 -9.25 4.37
N PRO A 918 21.67 -8.92 4.39
CA PRO A 918 20.66 -9.73 3.74
C PRO A 918 21.05 -10.03 2.29
N GLY A 919 20.78 -11.22 1.82
CA GLY A 919 21.25 -11.67 0.48
C GLY A 919 22.71 -12.11 0.37
N SER A 920 23.48 -11.97 1.44
CA SER A 920 24.90 -12.44 1.51
C SER A 920 24.99 -13.76 2.27
N PRO A 921 25.95 -14.70 1.92
CA PRO A 921 26.87 -14.59 0.79
C PRO A 921 26.20 -14.85 -0.56
N VAL A 922 26.83 -14.37 -1.62
CA VAL A 922 26.48 -14.69 -3.01
C VAL A 922 27.51 -15.62 -3.64
N GLU A 923 27.08 -16.46 -4.57
CA GLU A 923 27.99 -17.33 -5.33
C GLU A 923 28.63 -16.55 -6.48
N ILE A 924 29.92 -16.67 -6.65
CA ILE A 924 30.72 -16.09 -7.73
C ILE A 924 31.44 -17.16 -8.51
N THR A 925 31.37 -17.06 -9.84
CA THR A 925 31.93 -18.10 -10.75
C THR A 925 33.25 -17.69 -11.41
N VAL A 926 33.65 -16.44 -11.22
CA VAL A 926 34.87 -15.89 -11.84
C VAL A 926 36.05 -15.89 -10.88
N ASP A 927 37.25 -16.11 -11.42
CA ASP A 927 38.47 -16.16 -10.63
C ASP A 927 38.97 -14.76 -10.20
N THR A 928 38.80 -13.78 -11.07
CA THR A 928 39.37 -12.44 -10.91
C THR A 928 38.26 -11.41 -10.68
N LEU A 929 38.38 -10.60 -9.64
CA LEU A 929 37.50 -9.54 -9.30
C LEU A 929 38.24 -8.18 -9.26
N SER A 930 37.58 -7.11 -9.68
CA SER A 930 38.07 -5.76 -9.53
C SER A 930 37.45 -5.12 -8.30
N ILE A 931 38.25 -4.53 -7.43
CA ILE A 931 37.85 -3.98 -6.15
C ILE A 931 38.05 -2.46 -6.17
N GLY A 932 37.02 -1.72 -5.75
CA GLY A 932 37.04 -0.28 -5.74
C GLY A 932 35.99 0.33 -4.82
N ALA A 933 35.64 1.56 -5.08
CA ALA A 933 34.59 2.26 -4.36
C ALA A 933 33.64 2.96 -5.33
N TYR A 934 32.42 3.25 -4.88
CA TYR A 934 31.39 3.86 -5.71
C TYR A 934 30.59 4.90 -4.96
N GLN A 935 29.94 5.74 -5.74
CA GLN A 935 28.90 6.67 -5.32
C GLN A 935 27.86 6.72 -6.41
N SER A 936 26.59 6.60 -6.04
CA SER A 936 25.47 6.78 -6.98
C SER A 936 24.36 7.62 -6.37
N THR A 937 23.57 8.26 -7.23
CA THR A 937 22.41 9.07 -6.83
C THR A 937 21.34 9.04 -7.92
N TYR A 938 20.08 9.12 -7.54
CA TYR A 938 18.92 9.20 -8.44
C TYR A 938 18.63 10.62 -8.93
N THR A 939 19.22 11.64 -8.33
CA THR A 939 18.86 13.03 -8.57
C THR A 939 19.92 13.75 -9.37
N ASP A 940 19.54 14.88 -9.97
CA ASP A 940 20.47 15.81 -10.64
C ASP A 940 21.35 16.59 -9.65
N THR A 941 21.05 16.47 -8.36
CA THR A 941 21.83 17.12 -7.31
C THR A 941 23.09 16.29 -7.06
N PRO A 942 24.29 16.91 -7.06
CA PRO A 942 25.50 16.20 -6.72
C PRO A 942 25.39 15.55 -5.33
N SER A 943 25.70 14.28 -5.24
CA SER A 943 25.77 13.56 -3.98
C SER A 943 27.17 13.01 -3.75
N TRP A 944 27.51 12.71 -2.52
CA TRP A 944 28.85 12.28 -2.18
C TRP A 944 28.86 11.34 -0.97
N VAL A 945 29.85 10.42 -0.97
CA VAL A 945 30.26 9.63 0.21
C VAL A 945 31.72 9.91 0.53
N ARG A 946 32.03 10.02 1.80
CA ARG A 946 33.40 10.11 2.29
C ARG A 946 33.75 8.83 3.04
N LEU A 947 34.77 8.16 2.52
CA LEU A 947 35.32 6.93 3.07
C LEU A 947 36.68 7.18 3.68
N ARG A 948 37.08 6.38 4.68
CA ARG A 948 38.42 6.32 5.24
C ARG A 948 38.80 4.89 5.60
N ASP A 949 40.03 4.66 5.95
CA ASP A 949 40.55 3.35 6.36
C ASP A 949 40.24 2.25 5.32
N TYR A 950 40.35 2.59 4.02
CA TYR A 950 40.06 1.68 2.94
C TYR A 950 41.26 0.76 2.71
N ILE A 951 41.13 -0.55 2.97
CA ILE A 951 42.20 -1.53 2.89
C ILE A 951 41.73 -2.76 2.11
N ILE A 952 42.56 -3.24 1.20
CA ILE A 952 42.38 -4.54 0.51
C ILE A 952 43.48 -5.48 0.99
N TYR A 953 43.09 -6.64 1.48
CA TYR A 953 43.98 -7.74 1.87
C TYR A 953 43.82 -8.91 0.89
N GLN A 954 44.96 -9.55 0.56
CA GLN A 954 45.02 -10.78 -0.20
C GLN A 954 46.06 -11.76 0.36
#